data_2c58e647b8b77ee86af2f890af786afe
#
_entry.id   2c58e647b8b77ee86af2f890af786afe
#
_cell.length_a   1.000
_cell.length_b   1.000
_cell.length_c   1.000
_cell.angle_alpha   90.00
_cell.angle_beta   90.00
_cell.angle_gamma   90.00
#
_symmetry.space_group_name_H-M   'P 1'
#
loop_
_entity.id
_entity.type
_entity.pdbx_description
1 polymer ?
#
loop_
_entity_poly.entity_id
_entity_poly.type
_entity_poly.pdbx_seq_one_letter_code
_entity_poly.pdbx_strand_id
1 'polypeptide(L)'
;MSSPLIFVLIVISILIIFLKYIEPMINKYKLKNDNEYGSARFSTIYEIKRNFKKENLSNIKRVGVPIYYSKNIKYVWFDTETPHYIYLGSSGSGKSVTAVIPMVTFLANAKEKRSVFITDPKGEIFHNTSKMLKDNGYNILTIDFRNPCLSNHINILESIICEYEKYIEYEKLLKNTNDKEKQKEYNNISLSHYAESNRLISSLAEIIMQEKVEGKDPFWNNSARNLLEGLISFFLEEYKEGKIKREQITMTSIRKFQTSMMNDKNERKFKILMEQKPYGTKSKDTLTPLLSMNENTYKSVTGVFNEKMAIFDDINVANITAQSDFELNILGRKPTALFIIVPDEDKVYYTLVTIIIGLIYKELVKLANKNTVKKLDIEIDWLLDEFANCPPIADIESVVSVSRSRGMRFHFFIQSFAQLDNVYGKEVSQIILDNCGLIYLKTNTMDTAEAVSKRLGKQTIESSSISQSIQTISYNGNQSTSLMARELLTPDEVKSLHYKTIIFPNVGYPIFRDTVIFNKINCYKLGEVIREIRPLKNLTSTYYTIDAMNSKKENSSLTSNNDFSEFQQMEKQILQEGIDTIKNILHNKIEKIEYKELNMRTYVLITLKDKVETKNKSIIKGKINNKKYHLEFNNIGNKSLIELHLKSLI
;
A
#
# COMPACT_ATOMS: atom_id res chain seq x y z
N MET A 1 -87.12 -29.99 34.16
CA MET A 1 -85.93 -29.18 34.43
C MET A 1 -86.15 -27.79 33.84
N SER A 2 -86.11 -26.76 34.66
CA SER A 2 -86.37 -25.39 34.25
C SER A 2 -85.31 -24.87 33.26
N SER A 3 -85.81 -24.19 32.22
CA SER A 3 -84.92 -23.56 31.15
C SER A 3 -83.69 -22.86 31.65
N PRO A 4 -83.61 -22.17 32.81
CA PRO A 4 -82.42 -21.51 33.33
C PRO A 4 -81.31 -22.47 33.77
N LEU A 5 -81.65 -23.69 34.23
CA LEU A 5 -80.67 -24.66 34.68
C LEU A 5 -79.90 -25.28 33.50
N ILE A 6 -80.57 -25.49 32.38
CA ILE A 6 -79.92 -25.96 31.14
C ILE A 6 -78.98 -24.90 30.57
N PHE A 7 -79.37 -23.62 30.63
CA PHE A 7 -78.51 -22.52 30.22
C PHE A 7 -77.26 -22.43 31.05
N VAL A 8 -77.33 -22.51 32.38
CA VAL A 8 -76.18 -22.50 33.28
C VAL A 8 -75.24 -23.68 33.00
N LEU A 9 -75.78 -24.88 32.74
CA LEU A 9 -74.97 -26.05 32.40
C LEU A 9 -74.25 -25.90 31.05
N ILE A 10 -74.86 -25.27 30.07
CA ILE A 10 -74.26 -24.97 28.78
C ILE A 10 -73.12 -23.95 28.95
N VAL A 11 -73.31 -22.87 29.72
CA VAL A 11 -72.28 -21.87 29.98
C VAL A 11 -71.08 -22.48 30.74
N ILE A 12 -71.34 -23.33 31.73
CA ILE A 12 -70.30 -24.06 32.47
C ILE A 12 -69.50 -24.99 31.52
N SER A 13 -70.22 -25.72 30.64
CA SER A 13 -69.59 -26.61 29.67
C SER A 13 -68.70 -25.83 28.66
N ILE A 14 -69.15 -24.68 28.16
CA ILE A 14 -68.35 -23.79 27.30
C ILE A 14 -67.17 -23.25 28.04
N LEU A 15 -67.30 -22.85 29.30
CA LEU A 15 -66.17 -22.34 30.12
C LEU A 15 -65.15 -23.46 30.39
N ILE A 16 -65.57 -24.68 30.62
CA ILE A 16 -64.67 -25.83 30.80
C ILE A 16 -63.95 -26.16 29.49
N ILE A 17 -64.61 -26.09 28.35
CA ILE A 17 -63.96 -26.25 27.03
C ILE A 17 -62.95 -25.13 26.78
N PHE A 18 -63.32 -23.88 27.09
CA PHE A 18 -62.44 -22.74 26.97
C PHE A 18 -61.17 -22.89 27.83
N LEU A 19 -61.36 -23.16 29.11
CA LEU A 19 -60.21 -23.30 30.04
C LEU A 19 -59.38 -24.54 29.73
N LYS A 20 -59.93 -25.61 29.29
CA LYS A 20 -59.21 -26.87 29.05
C LYS A 20 -58.48 -26.92 27.69
N TYR A 21 -59.02 -26.29 26.65
CA TYR A 21 -58.52 -26.43 25.29
C TYR A 21 -58.10 -25.11 24.66
N ILE A 22 -58.81 -24.03 24.88
CA ILE A 22 -58.50 -22.73 24.22
C ILE A 22 -57.50 -21.92 24.99
N GLU A 23 -57.60 -21.84 26.31
CA GLU A 23 -56.63 -21.10 27.12
C GLU A 23 -55.18 -21.66 27.03
N PRO A 24 -54.97 -22.98 27.11
CA PRO A 24 -53.67 -23.56 26.87
C PRO A 24 -53.12 -23.31 25.46
N MET A 25 -54.02 -23.27 24.49
CA MET A 25 -53.67 -22.99 23.10
C MET A 25 -53.27 -21.52 22.91
N ILE A 26 -53.99 -20.59 23.51
CA ILE A 26 -53.67 -19.16 23.53
C ILE A 26 -52.35 -18.93 24.27
N ASN A 27 -52.17 -19.57 25.42
CA ASN A 27 -50.93 -19.46 26.19
C ASN A 27 -49.72 -20.06 25.45
N LYS A 28 -49.90 -21.15 24.69
CA LYS A 28 -48.88 -21.72 23.82
C LYS A 28 -48.49 -20.74 22.69
N TYR A 29 -49.44 -20.01 22.12
CA TYR A 29 -49.15 -18.94 21.16
C TYR A 29 -48.49 -17.72 21.82
N LYS A 30 -48.83 -17.40 23.06
CA LYS A 30 -48.25 -16.32 23.83
C LYS A 30 -46.79 -16.64 24.24
N LEU A 31 -46.52 -17.85 24.72
CA LEU A 31 -45.18 -18.34 25.02
C LEU A 31 -44.27 -18.38 23.78
N LYS A 32 -44.83 -18.63 22.60
CA LYS A 32 -44.07 -18.64 21.34
C LYS A 32 -43.59 -17.26 20.90
N ASN A 33 -44.14 -16.18 21.47
CA ASN A 33 -43.74 -14.80 21.17
C ASN A 33 -42.88 -14.14 22.29
N ASP A 34 -42.61 -14.86 23.38
CA ASP A 34 -41.73 -14.34 24.43
C ASP A 34 -40.28 -14.47 24.04
N ASN A 35 -39.62 -13.32 23.83
CA ASN A 35 -38.20 -13.20 23.52
C ASN A 35 -37.29 -13.21 24.77
N GLU A 36 -37.68 -13.97 25.83
CA GLU A 36 -36.98 -13.94 27.14
C GLU A 36 -35.52 -14.30 27.07
N TYR A 37 -35.13 -15.22 26.18
CA TYR A 37 -33.77 -15.73 26.06
C TYR A 37 -33.05 -15.23 24.80
N GLY A 38 -33.70 -14.40 23.97
CA GLY A 38 -33.12 -13.80 22.79
C GLY A 38 -34.13 -13.54 21.68
N SER A 39 -33.93 -12.43 20.97
CA SER A 39 -34.83 -11.93 19.90
C SER A 39 -34.18 -11.94 18.52
N ALA A 40 -33.06 -12.63 18.36
CA ALA A 40 -32.35 -12.69 17.08
C ALA A 40 -33.19 -13.38 16.00
N ARG A 41 -33.26 -12.78 14.83
CA ARG A 41 -33.94 -13.31 13.67
C ARG A 41 -33.34 -12.77 12.38
N PHE A 42 -33.68 -13.37 11.28
CA PHE A 42 -33.37 -12.81 9.96
C PHE A 42 -34.41 -11.77 9.53
N SER A 43 -33.98 -10.83 8.69
CA SER A 43 -34.86 -9.87 8.04
C SER A 43 -35.92 -10.59 7.18
N THR A 44 -37.15 -10.14 7.28
CA THR A 44 -38.23 -10.55 6.37
C THR A 44 -38.03 -9.89 4.99
N ILE A 45 -38.60 -10.50 3.95
CA ILE A 45 -38.57 -9.92 2.59
C ILE A 45 -39.25 -8.53 2.56
N TYR A 46 -40.24 -8.28 3.40
CA TYR A 46 -40.91 -6.99 3.52
C TYR A 46 -39.92 -5.92 4.05
N GLU A 47 -39.21 -6.22 5.13
CA GLU A 47 -38.19 -5.31 5.71
C GLU A 47 -37.08 -5.03 4.72
N ILE A 48 -36.58 -6.05 4.00
CA ILE A 48 -35.57 -5.88 2.96
C ILE A 48 -36.05 -4.91 1.88
N LYS A 49 -37.29 -5.12 1.38
CA LYS A 49 -37.86 -4.28 0.33
C LYS A 49 -38.11 -2.83 0.80
N ARG A 50 -38.35 -2.61 2.08
CA ARG A 50 -38.58 -1.29 2.67
C ARG A 50 -37.28 -0.55 2.91
N ASN A 51 -36.24 -1.26 3.37
CA ASN A 51 -35.00 -0.63 3.82
C ASN A 51 -33.99 -0.43 2.69
N PHE A 52 -34.07 -1.16 1.58
CA PHE A 52 -33.08 -1.13 0.50
C PHE A 52 -33.67 -0.69 -0.83
N LYS A 53 -32.84 -0.05 -1.65
CA LYS A 53 -33.25 0.56 -2.90
C LYS A 53 -33.42 -0.47 -4.02
N LYS A 54 -34.64 -0.59 -4.57
CA LYS A 54 -34.93 -1.47 -5.69
C LYS A 54 -34.49 -0.89 -7.01
N GLU A 55 -33.74 -1.67 -7.80
CA GLU A 55 -33.35 -1.33 -9.17
C GLU A 55 -33.76 -2.46 -10.14
N ASN A 56 -34.07 -2.07 -11.38
CA ASN A 56 -34.31 -3.02 -12.48
C ASN A 56 -32.99 -3.27 -13.21
N LEU A 57 -32.60 -4.53 -13.38
CA LEU A 57 -31.32 -4.89 -14.02
C LEU A 57 -31.21 -4.47 -15.50
N SER A 58 -32.32 -4.25 -16.19
CA SER A 58 -32.30 -3.69 -17.56
C SER A 58 -32.15 -2.16 -17.59
N ASN A 59 -32.23 -1.47 -16.44
CA ASN A 59 -32.16 -0.02 -16.36
C ASN A 59 -31.75 0.42 -14.95
N ILE A 60 -30.52 0.07 -14.55
CA ILE A 60 -29.96 0.42 -13.24
C ILE A 60 -29.67 1.93 -13.23
N LYS A 61 -30.20 2.66 -12.27
CA LYS A 61 -29.90 4.08 -12.10
C LYS A 61 -28.64 4.26 -11.26
N ARG A 62 -28.66 3.72 -10.03
CA ARG A 62 -27.58 3.85 -9.05
C ARG A 62 -27.25 2.50 -8.40
N VAL A 63 -25.97 2.22 -8.25
CA VAL A 63 -25.46 1.00 -7.65
C VAL A 63 -25.11 1.20 -6.17
N GLY A 64 -25.48 0.23 -5.38
CA GLY A 64 -25.00 -0.03 -4.03
C GLY A 64 -24.50 -1.46 -3.90
N VAL A 65 -24.37 -1.95 -2.66
CA VAL A 65 -24.05 -3.35 -2.42
C VAL A 65 -25.30 -4.21 -2.64
N PRO A 66 -25.25 -5.29 -3.46
CA PRO A 66 -26.41 -6.11 -3.76
C PRO A 66 -26.82 -6.94 -2.53
N ILE A 67 -27.99 -6.64 -1.96
CA ILE A 67 -28.51 -7.25 -0.75
C ILE A 67 -29.44 -8.42 -1.07
N TYR A 68 -30.39 -8.23 -2.01
CA TYR A 68 -31.40 -9.21 -2.34
C TYR A 68 -31.71 -9.19 -3.82
N TYR A 69 -32.08 -10.36 -4.37
CA TYR A 69 -32.45 -10.55 -5.77
C TYR A 69 -33.89 -11.10 -5.86
N SER A 70 -34.66 -10.66 -6.85
CA SER A 70 -35.93 -11.31 -7.17
C SER A 70 -35.69 -12.73 -7.71
N LYS A 71 -36.66 -13.62 -7.57
CA LYS A 71 -36.58 -15.04 -8.01
C LYS A 71 -36.11 -15.21 -9.46
N ASN A 72 -36.51 -14.31 -10.36
CA ASN A 72 -36.14 -14.31 -11.78
C ASN A 72 -34.92 -13.38 -12.08
N ILE A 73 -34.25 -12.86 -11.05
CA ILE A 73 -33.12 -11.95 -11.13
C ILE A 73 -33.38 -10.74 -12.06
N LYS A 74 -34.63 -10.29 -12.16
CA LYS A 74 -35.01 -9.08 -12.90
C LYS A 74 -34.76 -7.81 -12.07
N TYR A 75 -34.92 -7.92 -10.75
CA TYR A 75 -34.77 -6.82 -9.80
C TYR A 75 -33.72 -7.19 -8.77
N VAL A 76 -32.93 -6.17 -8.34
CA VAL A 76 -31.98 -6.25 -7.25
C VAL A 76 -32.29 -5.14 -6.24
N TRP A 77 -32.10 -5.40 -4.96
CA TRP A 77 -32.17 -4.40 -3.89
C TRP A 77 -30.75 -4.10 -3.42
N PHE A 78 -30.36 -2.84 -3.51
CA PHE A 78 -29.04 -2.36 -3.15
C PHE A 78 -29.05 -1.64 -1.81
N ASP A 79 -28.04 -1.89 -0.99
CA ASP A 79 -27.65 -0.99 0.09
C ASP A 79 -26.81 0.14 -0.49
N THR A 80 -27.31 1.36 -0.40
CA THR A 80 -26.65 2.57 -0.85
C THR A 80 -26.12 3.43 0.29
N GLU A 81 -26.44 3.07 1.55
CA GLU A 81 -26.18 3.87 2.74
C GLU A 81 -24.94 3.40 3.51
N THR A 82 -24.71 2.09 3.59
CA THR A 82 -23.52 1.55 4.25
C THR A 82 -22.27 1.91 3.44
N PRO A 83 -21.28 2.56 4.06
CA PRO A 83 -20.15 3.11 3.34
C PRO A 83 -19.17 2.03 2.84
N HIS A 84 -18.92 1.01 3.66
CA HIS A 84 -17.91 -0.02 3.41
C HIS A 84 -18.44 -1.39 3.72
N TYR A 85 -17.87 -2.42 3.08
CA TYR A 85 -18.22 -3.82 3.31
C TYR A 85 -16.99 -4.71 3.39
N ILE A 86 -17.05 -5.65 4.32
CA ILE A 86 -16.12 -6.78 4.40
C ILE A 86 -16.80 -8.01 3.82
N TYR A 87 -16.12 -8.66 2.89
CA TYR A 87 -16.56 -9.93 2.31
C TYR A 87 -15.67 -11.05 2.89
N LEU A 88 -16.29 -11.87 3.73
CA LEU A 88 -15.61 -12.93 4.46
C LEU A 88 -15.83 -14.26 3.76
N GLY A 89 -14.78 -14.84 3.22
CA GLY A 89 -14.85 -16.12 2.53
C GLY A 89 -13.50 -16.78 2.34
N SER A 90 -13.39 -18.05 2.75
CA SER A 90 -12.17 -18.85 2.55
C SER A 90 -11.81 -18.97 1.06
N SER A 91 -10.59 -19.45 0.76
CA SER A 91 -10.22 -19.78 -0.62
C SER A 91 -11.21 -20.76 -1.22
N GLY A 92 -11.63 -20.54 -2.48
CA GLY A 92 -12.65 -21.34 -3.15
C GLY A 92 -14.09 -21.09 -2.70
N SER A 93 -14.35 -20.11 -1.83
CA SER A 93 -15.73 -19.72 -1.43
C SER A 93 -16.53 -19.02 -2.54
N GLY A 94 -15.86 -18.70 -3.66
CA GLY A 94 -16.48 -18.03 -4.79
C GLY A 94 -16.56 -16.50 -4.65
N LYS A 95 -15.69 -15.85 -3.87
CA LYS A 95 -15.66 -14.39 -3.70
C LYS A 95 -15.71 -13.64 -5.04
N SER A 96 -14.81 -13.98 -5.97
CA SER A 96 -14.76 -13.31 -7.29
C SER A 96 -16.06 -13.50 -8.07
N VAL A 97 -16.58 -14.74 -8.14
CA VAL A 97 -17.75 -15.10 -8.99
C VAL A 97 -19.11 -14.69 -8.40
N THR A 98 -19.19 -14.48 -7.08
CA THR A 98 -20.47 -14.19 -6.40
C THR A 98 -20.56 -12.78 -5.81
N ALA A 99 -19.43 -12.08 -5.72
CA ALA A 99 -19.38 -10.72 -5.16
C ALA A 99 -18.65 -9.73 -6.08
N VAL A 100 -17.38 -9.96 -6.45
CA VAL A 100 -16.58 -8.98 -7.21
C VAL A 100 -17.15 -8.79 -8.62
N ILE A 101 -17.24 -9.85 -9.43
CA ILE A 101 -17.75 -9.77 -10.82
C ILE A 101 -19.20 -9.27 -10.87
N PRO A 102 -20.15 -9.73 -10.03
CA PRO A 102 -21.46 -9.11 -9.93
C PRO A 102 -21.44 -7.61 -9.64
N MET A 103 -20.61 -7.16 -8.70
CA MET A 103 -20.50 -5.76 -8.36
C MET A 103 -20.00 -4.92 -9.54
N VAL A 104 -18.92 -5.37 -10.21
CA VAL A 104 -18.39 -4.73 -11.43
C VAL A 104 -19.46 -4.73 -12.54
N THR A 105 -20.22 -5.82 -12.68
CA THR A 105 -21.33 -5.90 -13.65
C THR A 105 -22.38 -4.82 -13.42
N PHE A 106 -22.80 -4.60 -12.19
CA PHE A 106 -23.78 -3.56 -11.87
C PHE A 106 -23.20 -2.17 -12.09
N LEU A 107 -21.96 -1.91 -11.67
CA LEU A 107 -21.28 -0.65 -11.90
C LEU A 107 -21.18 -0.32 -13.40
N ALA A 108 -20.78 -1.29 -14.22
CA ALA A 108 -20.70 -1.13 -15.66
C ALA A 108 -22.03 -0.72 -16.30
N ASN A 109 -23.14 -1.33 -15.86
CA ASN A 109 -24.47 -1.13 -16.45
C ASN A 109 -25.28 0.01 -15.79
N ALA A 110 -24.77 0.68 -14.76
CA ALA A 110 -25.44 1.79 -14.12
C ALA A 110 -25.41 3.07 -14.98
N LYS A 111 -26.47 3.90 -14.86
CA LYS A 111 -26.51 5.23 -15.48
C LYS A 111 -25.63 6.23 -14.74
N GLU A 112 -25.74 6.25 -13.42
CA GLU A 112 -24.82 7.02 -12.56
C GLU A 112 -23.51 6.25 -12.46
N LYS A 113 -22.53 6.68 -13.26
CA LYS A 113 -21.22 6.02 -13.33
C LYS A 113 -20.40 6.31 -12.08
N ARG A 114 -19.73 5.28 -11.59
CA ARG A 114 -18.75 5.34 -10.51
C ARG A 114 -17.47 4.73 -11.01
N SER A 115 -16.32 5.30 -10.72
CA SER A 115 -15.04 4.66 -11.02
C SER A 115 -14.83 3.44 -10.12
N VAL A 116 -13.97 2.54 -10.55
CA VAL A 116 -13.63 1.36 -9.77
C VAL A 116 -12.13 1.11 -9.77
N PHE A 117 -11.59 0.88 -8.58
CA PHE A 117 -10.23 0.40 -8.36
C PHE A 117 -10.31 -1.06 -7.94
N ILE A 118 -9.60 -1.95 -8.62
CA ILE A 118 -9.71 -3.41 -8.43
C ILE A 118 -8.32 -4.00 -8.24
N THR A 119 -8.09 -4.67 -7.10
CA THR A 119 -6.96 -5.62 -7.02
C THR A 119 -7.40 -6.95 -7.59
N ASP A 120 -6.64 -7.50 -8.53
CA ASP A 120 -6.97 -8.72 -9.28
C ASP A 120 -5.78 -9.68 -9.30
N PRO A 121 -5.56 -10.48 -8.24
CA PRO A 121 -4.38 -11.33 -8.12
C PRO A 121 -4.20 -12.34 -9.26
N LYS A 122 -5.29 -12.75 -9.88
CA LYS A 122 -5.26 -13.77 -10.95
C LYS A 122 -5.50 -13.23 -12.35
N GLY A 123 -5.85 -11.95 -12.47
CA GLY A 123 -6.27 -11.37 -13.76
C GLY A 123 -7.66 -11.83 -14.23
N GLU A 124 -8.37 -12.63 -13.42
CA GLU A 124 -9.66 -13.20 -13.80
C GLU A 124 -10.78 -12.15 -13.85
N ILE A 125 -10.71 -11.13 -12.98
CA ILE A 125 -11.71 -10.07 -12.94
C ILE A 125 -11.57 -9.20 -14.19
N PHE A 126 -10.33 -8.84 -14.56
CA PHE A 126 -10.03 -8.12 -15.79
C PHE A 126 -10.53 -8.90 -17.02
N HIS A 127 -10.17 -10.18 -17.13
CA HIS A 127 -10.59 -11.06 -18.23
C HIS A 127 -12.12 -11.12 -18.39
N ASN A 128 -12.84 -11.20 -17.26
CA ASN A 128 -14.29 -11.37 -17.28
C ASN A 128 -15.07 -10.06 -17.47
N THR A 129 -14.49 -8.88 -17.21
CA THR A 129 -15.30 -7.64 -17.06
C THR A 129 -14.80 -6.44 -17.84
N SER A 130 -13.53 -6.41 -18.27
CA SER A 130 -12.92 -5.21 -18.84
C SER A 130 -13.59 -4.75 -20.13
N LYS A 131 -13.98 -5.66 -21.00
CA LYS A 131 -14.68 -5.34 -22.25
C LYS A 131 -16.07 -4.76 -21.97
N MET A 132 -16.80 -5.33 -21.04
CA MET A 132 -18.14 -4.83 -20.64
C MET A 132 -18.04 -3.41 -20.09
N LEU A 133 -17.04 -3.12 -19.25
CA LEU A 133 -16.78 -1.78 -18.73
C LEU A 133 -16.47 -0.80 -19.88
N LYS A 134 -15.57 -1.18 -20.80
CA LYS A 134 -15.22 -0.35 -21.96
C LYS A 134 -16.42 -0.05 -22.85
N ASP A 135 -17.22 -1.07 -23.16
CA ASP A 135 -18.44 -0.95 -23.99
C ASP A 135 -19.48 -0.02 -23.33
N ASN A 136 -19.44 0.14 -22.00
CA ASN A 136 -20.26 1.04 -21.21
C ASN A 136 -19.61 2.40 -20.89
N GLY A 137 -18.53 2.76 -21.61
CA GLY A 137 -17.93 4.10 -21.56
C GLY A 137 -16.89 4.32 -20.47
N TYR A 138 -16.36 3.27 -19.86
CA TYR A 138 -15.25 3.39 -18.91
C TYR A 138 -13.90 3.54 -19.63
N ASN A 139 -13.04 4.37 -19.08
CA ASN A 139 -11.62 4.35 -19.35
C ASN A 139 -11.02 3.13 -18.64
N ILE A 140 -10.30 2.27 -19.36
CA ILE A 140 -9.71 1.04 -18.81
C ILE A 140 -8.21 1.26 -18.64
N LEU A 141 -7.72 1.10 -17.42
CA LEU A 141 -6.32 1.19 -17.05
C LEU A 141 -5.90 -0.10 -16.33
N THR A 142 -4.67 -0.53 -16.58
CA THR A 142 -4.11 -1.74 -15.95
C THR A 142 -2.69 -1.47 -15.47
N ILE A 143 -2.41 -1.80 -14.21
CA ILE A 143 -1.04 -1.96 -13.71
C ILE A 143 -0.84 -3.46 -13.54
N ASP A 144 -0.05 -4.06 -14.41
CA ASP A 144 0.07 -5.52 -14.53
C ASP A 144 1.52 -5.97 -14.25
N PHE A 145 1.75 -6.45 -13.04
CA PHE A 145 3.05 -6.98 -12.61
C PHE A 145 3.27 -8.43 -13.12
N ARG A 146 2.22 -9.11 -13.55
CA ARG A 146 2.30 -10.45 -14.16
C ARG A 146 2.75 -10.38 -15.62
N ASN A 147 2.26 -9.36 -16.36
CA ASN A 147 2.59 -9.11 -17.76
C ASN A 147 2.98 -7.64 -17.97
N PRO A 148 4.19 -7.26 -17.58
CA PRO A 148 4.62 -5.84 -17.57
C PRO A 148 4.54 -5.17 -18.94
N CYS A 149 4.73 -5.93 -20.04
CA CYS A 149 4.58 -5.42 -21.41
C CYS A 149 3.13 -5.01 -21.77
N LEU A 150 2.14 -5.40 -20.98
CA LEU A 150 0.73 -5.05 -21.17
C LEU A 150 0.25 -4.04 -20.11
N SER A 151 1.16 -3.55 -19.28
CA SER A 151 0.89 -2.59 -18.21
C SER A 151 0.86 -1.16 -18.70
N ASN A 152 -0.01 -0.34 -18.12
CA ASN A 152 0.20 1.09 -18.07
C ASN A 152 1.34 1.39 -17.09
N HIS A 153 1.95 2.57 -17.24
CA HIS A 153 3.01 3.04 -16.38
C HIS A 153 2.46 3.98 -15.30
N ILE A 154 3.11 3.98 -14.14
CA ILE A 154 2.78 4.83 -13.00
C ILE A 154 4.04 5.25 -12.24
N ASN A 155 4.52 6.47 -12.43
CA ASN A 155 5.60 7.00 -11.62
C ASN A 155 5.04 7.43 -10.25
N ILE A 156 5.48 6.77 -9.19
CA ILE A 156 5.02 7.09 -7.83
C ILE A 156 5.48 8.47 -7.33
N LEU A 157 6.43 9.11 -8.00
CA LEU A 157 6.85 10.49 -7.73
C LEU A 157 6.07 11.53 -8.55
N GLU A 158 5.16 11.12 -9.42
CA GLU A 158 4.49 11.99 -10.40
C GLU A 158 3.82 13.22 -9.75
N SER A 159 3.02 13.02 -8.71
CA SER A 159 2.35 14.13 -8.01
C SER A 159 3.33 15.10 -7.36
N ILE A 160 4.45 14.59 -6.85
CA ILE A 160 5.52 15.38 -6.26
C ILE A 160 6.19 16.23 -7.32
N ILE A 161 6.53 15.60 -8.46
CA ILE A 161 7.16 16.29 -9.61
C ILE A 161 6.24 17.39 -10.12
N CYS A 162 4.96 17.11 -10.35
CA CYS A 162 4.00 18.09 -10.84
C CYS A 162 3.85 19.30 -9.90
N GLU A 163 3.82 19.10 -8.58
CA GLU A 163 3.78 20.23 -7.65
C GLU A 163 5.09 21.02 -7.63
N TYR A 164 6.22 20.33 -7.76
CA TYR A 164 7.52 20.99 -7.82
C TYR A 164 7.73 21.76 -9.14
N GLU A 165 7.21 21.26 -10.26
CA GLU A 165 7.20 21.96 -11.56
C GLU A 165 6.40 23.27 -11.49
N LYS A 166 5.23 23.27 -10.84
CA LYS A 166 4.47 24.49 -10.58
C LYS A 166 5.25 25.48 -9.72
N TYR A 167 5.93 25.00 -8.67
CA TYR A 167 6.84 25.84 -7.88
C TYR A 167 7.89 26.50 -8.76
N ILE A 168 8.55 25.76 -9.65
CA ILE A 168 9.56 26.31 -10.58
C ILE A 168 8.93 27.34 -11.55
N GLU A 169 7.74 27.06 -12.06
CA GLU A 169 7.00 27.95 -12.98
C GLU A 169 6.70 29.30 -12.32
N TYR A 170 6.10 29.28 -11.12
CA TYR A 170 5.78 30.51 -10.38
C TYR A 170 7.03 31.27 -9.91
N GLU A 171 8.13 30.58 -9.60
CA GLU A 171 9.42 31.27 -9.36
C GLU A 171 9.95 32.00 -10.61
N LYS A 172 9.76 31.41 -11.80
CA LYS A 172 10.13 32.09 -13.07
C LYS A 172 9.24 33.30 -13.32
N LEU A 173 7.93 33.18 -13.10
CA LEU A 173 7.00 34.30 -13.22
C LEU A 173 7.32 35.42 -12.23
N LEU A 174 7.68 35.07 -10.99
CA LEU A 174 8.10 36.01 -9.95
C LEU A 174 9.35 36.82 -10.39
N LYS A 175 10.34 36.16 -11.00
CA LYS A 175 11.58 36.81 -11.48
C LYS A 175 11.34 37.72 -12.69
N ASN A 176 10.30 37.40 -13.50
CA ASN A 176 10.04 38.10 -14.76
C ASN A 176 9.01 39.22 -14.63
N THR A 177 8.39 39.45 -13.49
CA THR A 177 7.41 40.53 -13.28
C THR A 177 7.98 41.66 -12.45
N ASN A 178 7.69 42.93 -12.87
CA ASN A 178 8.06 44.13 -12.11
C ASN A 178 6.88 44.66 -11.25
N ASP A 179 5.70 44.05 -11.37
CA ASP A 179 4.50 44.42 -10.61
C ASP A 179 4.58 43.88 -9.19
N LYS A 180 4.61 44.75 -8.21
CA LYS A 180 4.75 44.36 -6.78
C LYS A 180 3.59 43.53 -6.23
N GLU A 181 2.36 43.74 -6.70
CA GLU A 181 1.20 42.96 -6.28
C GLU A 181 1.30 41.53 -6.84
N LYS A 182 1.58 41.42 -8.13
CA LYS A 182 1.86 40.08 -8.76
C LYS A 182 3.06 39.37 -8.18
N GLN A 183 4.11 40.10 -7.82
CA GLN A 183 5.26 39.52 -7.14
C GLN A 183 4.84 38.86 -5.82
N LYS A 184 4.02 39.53 -5.01
CA LYS A 184 3.52 39.02 -3.75
C LYS A 184 2.61 37.80 -3.97
N GLU A 185 1.73 37.87 -4.98
CA GLU A 185 0.83 36.78 -5.36
C GLU A 185 1.63 35.55 -5.83
N TYR A 186 2.53 35.70 -6.80
CA TYR A 186 3.35 34.61 -7.33
C TYR A 186 4.25 33.99 -6.29
N ASN A 187 4.82 34.78 -5.38
CA ASN A 187 5.60 34.27 -4.28
C ASN A 187 4.77 33.38 -3.34
N ASN A 188 3.55 33.82 -2.97
CA ASN A 188 2.68 33.02 -2.12
C ASN A 188 2.25 31.70 -2.79
N ILE A 189 1.92 31.73 -4.08
CA ILE A 189 1.56 30.55 -4.86
C ILE A 189 2.75 29.60 -4.99
N SER A 190 3.93 30.14 -5.32
CA SER A 190 5.18 29.38 -5.40
C SER A 190 5.49 28.64 -4.10
N LEU A 191 5.50 29.35 -2.98
CA LEU A 191 5.74 28.77 -1.66
C LEU A 191 4.68 27.72 -1.27
N SER A 192 3.42 27.92 -1.66
CA SER A 192 2.35 26.93 -1.44
C SER A 192 2.61 25.63 -2.19
N HIS A 193 3.03 25.68 -3.46
CA HIS A 193 3.38 24.50 -4.24
C HIS A 193 4.65 23.80 -3.71
N TYR A 194 5.64 24.56 -3.27
CA TYR A 194 6.84 24.02 -2.61
C TYR A 194 6.49 23.28 -1.31
N ALA A 195 5.65 23.90 -0.46
CA ALA A 195 5.19 23.29 0.77
C ALA A 195 4.38 22.00 0.51
N GLU A 196 3.51 22.02 -0.51
CA GLU A 196 2.73 20.84 -0.90
C GLU A 196 3.62 19.72 -1.45
N SER A 197 4.62 20.04 -2.28
CA SER A 197 5.60 19.07 -2.76
C SER A 197 6.34 18.40 -1.57
N ASN A 198 6.82 19.19 -0.60
CA ASN A 198 7.47 18.67 0.59
C ASN A 198 6.54 17.78 1.44
N ARG A 199 5.27 18.16 1.60
CA ARG A 199 4.26 17.36 2.30
C ARG A 199 4.04 16.00 1.61
N LEU A 200 3.98 15.99 0.28
CA LEU A 200 3.83 14.77 -0.52
C LEU A 200 5.08 13.87 -0.41
N ILE A 201 6.28 14.45 -0.38
CA ILE A 201 7.54 13.72 -0.15
C ILE A 201 7.50 13.00 1.20
N SER A 202 7.22 13.73 2.28
CA SER A 202 7.14 13.13 3.63
C SER A 202 6.08 12.05 3.72
N SER A 203 4.93 12.28 3.08
CA SER A 203 3.83 11.32 3.03
C SER A 203 4.18 10.04 2.27
N LEU A 204 4.89 10.14 1.14
CA LEU A 204 5.36 8.97 0.38
C LEU A 204 6.43 8.20 1.14
N ALA A 205 7.40 8.93 1.72
CA ALA A 205 8.47 8.32 2.50
C ALA A 205 7.92 7.55 3.73
N GLU A 206 6.89 8.07 4.37
CA GLU A 206 6.17 7.40 5.46
C GLU A 206 5.52 6.08 5.00
N ILE A 207 4.80 6.09 3.88
CA ILE A 207 4.17 4.88 3.32
C ILE A 207 5.23 3.81 3.00
N ILE A 208 6.35 4.19 2.37
CA ILE A 208 7.39 3.23 1.95
C ILE A 208 8.17 2.69 3.15
N MET A 209 8.49 3.54 4.13
CA MET A 209 9.32 3.18 5.29
C MET A 209 8.50 2.69 6.48
N GLN A 210 7.18 2.49 6.32
CA GLN A 210 6.31 1.98 7.37
C GLN A 210 6.79 0.63 7.91
N GLU A 211 6.73 0.46 9.23
CA GLU A 211 7.06 -0.80 9.90
C GLU A 211 5.84 -1.69 10.05
N LYS A 212 6.05 -3.01 9.93
CA LYS A 212 4.98 -4.02 10.07
C LYS A 212 4.73 -4.47 11.50
N VAL A 213 5.64 -4.18 12.44
CA VAL A 213 5.60 -4.73 13.81
C VAL A 213 5.90 -3.63 14.82
N GLU A 214 5.02 -3.46 15.80
CA GLU A 214 5.28 -2.64 16.99
C GLU A 214 6.41 -3.27 17.84
N GLY A 215 7.37 -2.46 18.30
CA GLY A 215 8.37 -2.87 19.28
C GLY A 215 9.83 -2.75 18.88
N LYS A 216 10.15 -2.32 17.66
CA LYS A 216 11.51 -1.92 17.29
C LYS A 216 11.72 -0.43 17.57
N ASP A 217 12.99 -0.06 17.81
CA ASP A 217 13.36 1.34 17.98
C ASP A 217 12.99 2.14 16.72
N PRO A 218 12.08 3.14 16.83
CA PRO A 218 11.62 3.92 15.68
C PRO A 218 12.72 4.77 15.05
N PHE A 219 13.86 4.92 15.70
CA PHE A 219 15.01 5.68 15.20
C PHE A 219 15.46 5.22 13.81
N TRP A 220 15.56 3.91 13.59
CA TRP A 220 16.07 3.35 12.34
C TRP A 220 15.16 3.63 11.16
N ASN A 221 13.87 3.42 11.32
CA ASN A 221 12.87 3.69 10.29
C ASN A 221 12.70 5.19 10.03
N ASN A 222 12.70 6.02 11.07
CA ASN A 222 12.64 7.47 10.94
C ASN A 222 13.88 8.01 10.21
N SER A 223 15.06 7.48 10.51
CA SER A 223 16.29 7.87 9.83
C SER A 223 16.32 7.43 8.36
N ALA A 224 15.83 6.21 8.06
CA ALA A 224 15.67 5.74 6.68
C ALA A 224 14.62 6.56 5.90
N ARG A 225 13.53 6.98 6.56
CA ARG A 225 12.54 7.90 6.01
C ARG A 225 13.17 9.25 5.65
N ASN A 226 13.94 9.83 6.57
CA ASN A 226 14.65 11.09 6.31
C ASN A 226 15.65 10.94 5.16
N LEU A 227 16.33 9.79 5.04
CA LEU A 227 17.22 9.53 3.91
C LEU A 227 16.43 9.54 2.59
N LEU A 228 15.28 8.89 2.52
CA LEU A 228 14.43 8.91 1.32
C LEU A 228 13.91 10.31 1.00
N GLU A 229 13.41 11.05 2.00
CA GLU A 229 12.94 12.43 1.83
C GLU A 229 14.04 13.34 1.28
N GLY A 230 15.24 13.23 1.85
CA GLY A 230 16.39 14.02 1.44
C GLY A 230 16.84 13.69 0.01
N LEU A 231 16.86 12.41 -0.38
CA LEU A 231 17.24 11.99 -1.73
C LEU A 231 16.20 12.42 -2.78
N ILE A 232 14.89 12.30 -2.49
CA ILE A 232 13.85 12.81 -3.39
C ILE A 232 14.02 14.32 -3.57
N SER A 233 14.21 15.07 -2.47
CA SER A 233 14.40 16.51 -2.51
C SER A 233 15.66 16.89 -3.30
N PHE A 234 16.74 16.15 -3.14
CA PHE A 234 17.99 16.33 -3.91
C PHE A 234 17.74 16.16 -5.41
N PHE A 235 17.02 15.13 -5.84
CA PHE A 235 16.70 14.92 -7.26
C PHE A 235 15.86 16.08 -7.83
N LEU A 236 14.90 16.59 -7.09
CA LEU A 236 14.08 17.73 -7.52
C LEU A 236 14.90 19.02 -7.62
N GLU A 237 15.84 19.25 -6.69
CA GLU A 237 16.75 20.39 -6.73
C GLU A 237 17.72 20.29 -7.93
N GLU A 238 18.29 19.12 -8.22
CA GLU A 238 19.14 18.89 -9.39
C GLU A 238 18.35 19.05 -10.71
N TYR A 239 17.05 18.70 -10.71
CA TYR A 239 16.14 18.95 -11.82
C TYR A 239 15.89 20.45 -12.03
N LYS A 240 15.62 21.20 -10.95
CA LYS A 240 15.47 22.67 -11.01
C LYS A 240 16.71 23.35 -11.57
N GLU A 241 17.89 22.84 -11.23
CA GLU A 241 19.17 23.35 -11.73
C GLU A 241 19.50 22.88 -13.16
N GLY A 242 18.65 22.04 -13.79
CA GLY A 242 18.82 21.53 -15.16
C GLY A 242 19.91 20.44 -15.28
N LYS A 243 20.40 19.91 -14.17
CA LYS A 243 21.44 18.88 -14.15
C LYS A 243 20.91 17.49 -14.50
N ILE A 244 19.65 17.23 -14.16
CA ILE A 244 18.94 15.98 -14.51
C ILE A 244 17.68 16.27 -15.31
N LYS A 245 17.20 15.26 -16.02
CA LYS A 245 15.96 15.34 -16.79
C LYS A 245 14.80 14.79 -15.95
N ARG A 246 13.56 15.20 -16.30
CA ARG A 246 12.33 14.74 -15.66
C ARG A 246 12.21 13.21 -15.62
N GLU A 247 12.53 12.54 -16.71
CA GLU A 247 12.51 11.09 -16.85
C GLU A 247 13.48 10.33 -15.93
N GLN A 248 14.45 11.04 -15.35
CA GLN A 248 15.41 10.49 -14.39
C GLN A 248 14.91 10.53 -12.94
N ILE A 249 13.79 11.23 -12.69
CA ILE A 249 13.20 11.33 -11.35
C ILE A 249 12.26 10.14 -11.14
N THR A 250 12.85 9.00 -10.75
CA THR A 250 12.13 7.76 -10.46
C THR A 250 12.68 7.11 -9.19
N MET A 251 11.86 6.29 -8.53
CA MET A 251 12.32 5.57 -7.33
C MET A 251 13.51 4.65 -7.62
N THR A 252 13.51 4.00 -8.78
CA THR A 252 14.64 3.18 -9.23
C THR A 252 15.91 4.01 -9.40
N SER A 253 15.82 5.21 -9.97
CA SER A 253 16.97 6.12 -10.11
C SER A 253 17.51 6.53 -8.74
N ILE A 254 16.63 6.88 -7.80
CA ILE A 254 17.01 7.21 -6.41
C ILE A 254 17.69 6.01 -5.73
N ARG A 255 17.16 4.82 -5.92
CA ARG A 255 17.75 3.57 -5.40
C ARG A 255 19.14 3.33 -5.97
N LYS A 256 19.32 3.45 -7.29
CA LYS A 256 20.63 3.29 -7.96
C LYS A 256 21.61 4.38 -7.54
N PHE A 257 21.16 5.61 -7.39
CA PHE A 257 21.97 6.70 -6.86
C PHE A 257 22.49 6.39 -5.46
N GLN A 258 21.62 6.00 -4.53
CA GLN A 258 22.01 5.62 -3.18
C GLN A 258 22.99 4.44 -3.18
N THR A 259 22.77 3.42 -4.00
CA THR A 259 23.71 2.30 -4.15
C THR A 259 25.07 2.77 -4.66
N SER A 260 25.11 3.74 -5.59
CA SER A 260 26.35 4.29 -6.10
C SER A 260 27.15 5.08 -5.05
N MET A 261 26.51 5.52 -3.96
CA MET A 261 27.16 6.18 -2.83
C MET A 261 27.82 5.21 -1.84
N MET A 262 27.60 3.90 -1.95
CA MET A 262 28.08 2.93 -0.95
C MET A 262 29.61 2.71 -0.97
N ASN A 263 30.34 3.35 -1.87
CA ASN A 263 31.79 3.37 -1.80
C ASN A 263 32.30 4.69 -1.16
N ASP A 264 33.36 4.60 -0.39
CA ASP A 264 33.94 5.71 0.39
C ASP A 264 34.24 6.98 -0.44
N LYS A 265 34.63 6.78 -1.69
CA LYS A 265 34.95 7.88 -2.59
C LYS A 265 33.71 8.68 -2.98
N ASN A 266 32.64 8.00 -3.35
CA ASN A 266 31.40 8.62 -3.78
C ASN A 266 30.63 9.22 -2.59
N GLU A 267 30.68 8.57 -1.43
CA GLU A 267 30.11 9.11 -0.19
C GLU A 267 30.77 10.45 0.20
N ARG A 268 32.10 10.51 0.16
CA ARG A 268 32.81 11.77 0.44
C ARG A 268 32.45 12.89 -0.54
N LYS A 269 32.38 12.58 -1.83
CA LYS A 269 31.96 13.57 -2.85
C LYS A 269 30.54 14.08 -2.59
N PHE A 270 29.66 13.19 -2.21
CA PHE A 270 28.27 13.57 -1.90
C PHE A 270 28.18 14.44 -0.63
N LYS A 271 28.97 14.12 0.41
CA LYS A 271 29.09 14.97 1.61
C LYS A 271 29.56 16.39 1.24
N ILE A 272 30.64 16.53 0.46
CA ILE A 272 31.12 17.81 -0.01
C ILE A 272 30.07 18.56 -0.82
N LEU A 273 29.34 17.86 -1.69
CA LEU A 273 28.26 18.47 -2.46
C LEU A 273 27.15 19.02 -1.56
N MET A 274 26.76 18.25 -0.52
CA MET A 274 25.76 18.72 0.45
C MET A 274 26.23 19.93 1.26
N GLU A 275 27.50 19.97 1.63
CA GLU A 275 28.11 21.15 2.32
C GLU A 275 28.07 22.41 1.45
N GLN A 276 28.29 22.29 0.15
CA GLN A 276 28.24 23.38 -0.82
C GLN A 276 26.84 23.91 -1.14
N LYS A 277 25.77 23.09 -0.93
CA LYS A 277 24.41 23.58 -1.16
C LYS A 277 24.06 24.72 -0.20
N PRO A 278 23.23 25.69 -0.63
CA PRO A 278 22.76 26.78 0.23
C PRO A 278 22.06 26.28 1.48
N TYR A 279 22.19 26.99 2.59
CA TYR A 279 21.39 26.73 3.79
C TYR A 279 19.91 26.95 3.52
N GLY A 280 19.04 26.11 4.12
CA GLY A 280 17.59 26.13 3.89
C GLY A 280 17.13 25.36 2.66
N THR A 281 18.05 24.69 1.91
CA THR A 281 17.63 23.69 0.93
C THR A 281 17.20 22.42 1.65
N LYS A 282 16.04 21.87 1.26
CA LYS A 282 15.43 20.71 1.92
C LYS A 282 16.37 19.50 1.93
N SER A 283 17.07 19.24 0.82
CA SER A 283 18.04 18.13 0.75
C SER A 283 19.18 18.29 1.74
N LYS A 284 19.78 19.49 1.84
CA LYS A 284 20.86 19.77 2.79
C LYS A 284 20.40 19.59 4.23
N ASP A 285 19.28 20.23 4.58
CA ASP A 285 18.76 20.21 5.95
C ASP A 285 18.40 18.80 6.42
N THR A 286 17.95 17.94 5.49
CA THR A 286 17.53 16.56 5.80
C THR A 286 18.71 15.58 5.77
N LEU A 287 19.64 15.71 4.81
CA LEU A 287 20.72 14.73 4.61
C LEU A 287 21.95 15.01 5.45
N THR A 288 22.31 16.28 5.73
CA THR A 288 23.52 16.62 6.49
C THR A 288 23.58 15.94 7.87
N PRO A 289 22.50 15.91 8.67
CA PRO A 289 22.52 15.19 9.95
C PRO A 289 22.79 13.68 9.79
N LEU A 290 22.23 13.06 8.75
CA LEU A 290 22.43 11.63 8.48
C LEU A 290 23.86 11.34 8.04
N LEU A 291 24.39 12.15 7.12
CA LEU A 291 25.76 12.02 6.59
C LEU A 291 26.84 12.33 7.63
N SER A 292 26.50 13.02 8.72
CA SER A 292 27.41 13.30 9.85
C SER A 292 27.37 12.23 10.95
N MET A 293 26.49 11.22 10.86
CA MET A 293 26.47 10.09 11.79
C MET A 293 27.78 9.29 11.72
N ASN A 294 28.08 8.56 12.80
CA ASN A 294 29.17 7.60 12.74
C ASN A 294 28.89 6.50 11.71
N GLU A 295 29.94 5.91 11.16
CA GLU A 295 29.88 4.96 10.03
C GLU A 295 28.96 3.77 10.31
N ASN A 296 28.99 3.19 11.52
CA ASN A 296 28.18 2.03 11.87
C ASN A 296 26.68 2.38 11.94
N THR A 297 26.33 3.53 12.50
CA THR A 297 24.95 4.02 12.55
C THR A 297 24.43 4.30 11.15
N TYR A 298 25.22 5.00 10.32
CA TYR A 298 24.83 5.28 8.93
C TYR A 298 24.66 4.01 8.11
N LYS A 299 25.56 3.01 8.24
CA LYS A 299 25.40 1.70 7.59
C LYS A 299 24.14 0.95 8.04
N SER A 300 23.77 1.06 9.30
CA SER A 300 22.51 0.45 9.80
C SER A 300 21.28 1.15 9.23
N VAL A 301 21.25 2.46 9.16
CA VAL A 301 20.18 3.25 8.52
C VAL A 301 20.06 2.91 7.03
N THR A 302 21.20 2.87 6.32
CA THR A 302 21.20 2.47 4.90
C THR A 302 20.80 1.01 4.70
N GLY A 303 21.05 0.13 5.67
CA GLY A 303 20.55 -1.24 5.69
C GLY A 303 19.02 -1.30 5.66
N VAL A 304 18.35 -0.57 6.56
CA VAL A 304 16.87 -0.46 6.59
C VAL A 304 16.33 0.16 5.29
N PHE A 305 16.95 1.24 4.83
CA PHE A 305 16.59 1.87 3.55
C PHE A 305 16.69 0.87 2.39
N ASN A 306 17.78 0.12 2.32
CA ASN A 306 18.03 -0.85 1.26
C ASN A 306 17.00 -1.99 1.25
N GLU A 307 16.61 -2.48 2.42
CA GLU A 307 15.56 -3.51 2.56
C GLU A 307 14.23 -3.03 1.98
N LYS A 308 13.79 -1.82 2.34
CA LYS A 308 12.52 -1.25 1.88
C LYS A 308 12.52 -0.88 0.40
N MET A 309 13.68 -0.45 -0.10
CA MET A 309 13.84 -0.01 -1.50
C MET A 309 14.19 -1.14 -2.47
N ALA A 310 14.43 -2.36 -1.98
CA ALA A 310 14.84 -3.51 -2.81
C ALA A 310 13.87 -3.83 -3.95
N ILE A 311 12.58 -3.59 -3.76
CA ILE A 311 11.53 -3.81 -4.78
C ILE A 311 11.80 -3.01 -6.08
N PHE A 312 12.48 -1.85 -5.99
CA PHE A 312 12.82 -1.01 -7.14
C PHE A 312 14.09 -1.47 -7.89
N ASP A 313 14.72 -2.56 -7.46
CA ASP A 313 15.78 -3.23 -8.21
C ASP A 313 15.23 -4.20 -9.27
N ASP A 314 13.93 -4.59 -9.16
CA ASP A 314 13.24 -5.43 -10.15
C ASP A 314 13.04 -4.66 -11.47
N ILE A 315 13.41 -5.29 -12.60
CA ILE A 315 13.34 -4.65 -13.92
C ILE A 315 11.91 -4.37 -14.38
N ASN A 316 10.96 -5.19 -14.00
CA ASN A 316 9.55 -5.00 -14.33
C ASN A 316 8.98 -3.81 -13.57
N VAL A 317 9.29 -3.73 -12.26
CA VAL A 317 8.92 -2.60 -11.41
C VAL A 317 9.55 -1.30 -11.93
N ALA A 318 10.84 -1.33 -12.26
CA ALA A 318 11.55 -0.19 -12.82
C ALA A 318 10.86 0.33 -14.09
N ASN A 319 10.47 -0.57 -15.01
CA ASN A 319 9.78 -0.19 -16.24
C ASN A 319 8.37 0.36 -15.96
N ILE A 320 7.57 -0.32 -15.15
CA ILE A 320 6.19 0.12 -14.82
C ILE A 320 6.21 1.49 -14.12
N THR A 321 7.24 1.77 -13.28
CA THR A 321 7.34 3.01 -12.50
C THR A 321 8.20 4.11 -13.14
N ALA A 322 8.68 3.92 -14.37
CA ALA A 322 9.56 4.87 -15.06
C ALA A 322 8.87 6.17 -15.49
N GLN A 323 7.61 6.13 -15.79
CA GLN A 323 6.80 7.28 -16.27
C GLN A 323 5.35 7.13 -15.82
N SER A 324 4.49 8.10 -16.10
CA SER A 324 3.03 7.99 -15.88
C SER A 324 2.27 8.13 -17.18
N ASP A 325 1.37 7.19 -17.46
CA ASP A 325 0.45 7.24 -18.60
C ASP A 325 -0.87 7.95 -18.27
N PHE A 326 -1.12 8.21 -16.98
CA PHE A 326 -2.35 8.85 -16.51
C PHE A 326 -2.12 9.62 -15.20
N GLU A 327 -2.98 10.60 -14.93
CA GLU A 327 -3.00 11.31 -13.65
C GLU A 327 -3.59 10.44 -12.54
N LEU A 328 -2.98 10.44 -11.33
CA LEU A 328 -3.43 9.61 -10.21
C LEU A 328 -4.87 9.92 -9.74
N ASN A 329 -5.36 11.13 -9.99
CA ASN A 329 -6.72 11.55 -9.64
C ASN A 329 -7.76 11.29 -10.75
N ILE A 330 -7.38 10.62 -11.85
CA ILE A 330 -8.25 10.38 -13.01
C ILE A 330 -9.56 9.67 -12.63
N LEU A 331 -9.51 8.78 -11.63
CA LEU A 331 -10.68 8.04 -11.15
C LEU A 331 -11.78 8.98 -10.59
N GLY A 332 -11.40 10.14 -10.05
CA GLY A 332 -12.35 11.12 -9.53
C GLY A 332 -12.89 12.12 -10.58
N ARG A 333 -12.32 12.11 -11.81
CA ARG A 333 -12.66 13.06 -12.87
C ARG A 333 -13.51 12.46 -13.99
N LYS A 334 -13.28 11.20 -14.32
CA LYS A 334 -14.07 10.49 -15.34
C LYS A 334 -14.24 9.02 -14.97
N PRO A 335 -15.33 8.36 -15.40
CA PRO A 335 -15.54 6.95 -15.15
C PRO A 335 -14.35 6.13 -15.63
N THR A 336 -13.61 5.54 -14.70
CA THR A 336 -12.37 4.79 -14.96
C THR A 336 -12.39 3.49 -14.17
N ALA A 337 -11.98 2.41 -14.80
CA ALA A 337 -11.70 1.14 -14.13
C ALA A 337 -10.20 0.90 -14.15
N LEU A 338 -9.58 0.93 -12.97
CA LEU A 338 -8.16 0.63 -12.78
C LEU A 338 -8.00 -0.76 -12.16
N PHE A 339 -7.36 -1.65 -12.90
CA PHE A 339 -7.05 -3.01 -12.47
C PHE A 339 -5.58 -3.08 -12.05
N ILE A 340 -5.33 -3.60 -10.85
CA ILE A 340 -3.98 -3.90 -10.36
C ILE A 340 -3.84 -5.42 -10.37
N ILE A 341 -3.14 -5.94 -11.39
CA ILE A 341 -2.92 -7.37 -11.58
C ILE A 341 -1.59 -7.75 -10.96
N VAL A 342 -1.63 -8.59 -9.91
CA VAL A 342 -0.47 -8.96 -9.09
C VAL A 342 -0.36 -10.47 -9.03
N PRO A 343 0.83 -11.07 -9.24
CA PRO A 343 1.01 -12.51 -8.98
C PRO A 343 0.68 -12.85 -7.52
N ASP A 344 -0.26 -13.79 -7.30
CA ASP A 344 -0.64 -14.23 -5.95
C ASP A 344 0.46 -15.07 -5.26
N GLU A 345 1.32 -15.68 -6.05
CA GLU A 345 2.50 -16.44 -5.64
C GLU A 345 3.64 -15.53 -5.15
N ASP A 346 3.70 -14.26 -5.57
CA ASP A 346 4.80 -13.35 -5.26
C ASP A 346 4.36 -12.15 -4.41
N LYS A 347 4.56 -12.27 -3.10
CA LYS A 347 4.12 -11.26 -2.12
C LYS A 347 4.90 -9.93 -2.19
N VAL A 348 6.03 -9.90 -2.88
CA VAL A 348 6.89 -8.69 -2.95
C VAL A 348 6.13 -7.53 -3.61
N TYR A 349 5.36 -7.81 -4.66
CA TYR A 349 4.60 -6.78 -5.38
C TYR A 349 3.45 -6.15 -4.58
N TYR A 350 2.94 -6.83 -3.53
CA TYR A 350 1.87 -6.26 -2.70
C TYR A 350 2.28 -5.00 -1.95
N THR A 351 3.58 -4.80 -1.71
CA THR A 351 4.10 -3.54 -1.17
C THR A 351 3.83 -2.38 -2.13
N LEU A 352 4.04 -2.57 -3.44
CA LEU A 352 3.72 -1.56 -4.45
C LEU A 352 2.21 -1.30 -4.56
N VAL A 353 1.39 -2.35 -4.45
CA VAL A 353 -0.08 -2.21 -4.43
C VAL A 353 -0.50 -1.28 -3.29
N THR A 354 0.04 -1.49 -2.08
CA THR A 354 -0.25 -0.64 -0.91
C THR A 354 0.19 0.81 -1.14
N ILE A 355 1.37 1.03 -1.72
CA ILE A 355 1.88 2.36 -2.08
C ILE A 355 0.93 3.03 -3.09
N ILE A 356 0.54 2.32 -4.15
CA ILE A 356 -0.37 2.82 -5.20
C ILE A 356 -1.74 3.17 -4.61
N ILE A 357 -2.32 2.31 -3.76
CA ILE A 357 -3.58 2.60 -3.05
C ILE A 357 -3.46 3.89 -2.24
N GLY A 358 -2.41 4.01 -1.43
CA GLY A 358 -2.19 5.19 -0.58
C GLY A 358 -2.03 6.48 -1.38
N LEU A 359 -1.27 6.44 -2.48
CA LEU A 359 -1.05 7.59 -3.36
C LEU A 359 -2.34 8.04 -4.05
N ILE A 360 -3.06 7.11 -4.70
CA ILE A 360 -4.31 7.42 -5.40
C ILE A 360 -5.35 7.93 -4.40
N TYR A 361 -5.46 7.29 -3.22
CA TYR A 361 -6.38 7.75 -2.17
C TYR A 361 -6.09 9.21 -1.76
N LYS A 362 -4.83 9.55 -1.48
CA LYS A 362 -4.42 10.92 -1.09
C LYS A 362 -4.71 11.94 -2.18
N GLU A 363 -4.45 11.62 -3.44
CA GLU A 363 -4.77 12.50 -4.58
C GLU A 363 -6.28 12.68 -4.77
N LEU A 364 -7.08 11.65 -4.53
CA LEU A 364 -8.54 11.74 -4.59
C LEU A 364 -9.11 12.56 -3.43
N VAL A 365 -8.56 12.43 -2.21
CA VAL A 365 -8.93 13.30 -1.08
C VAL A 365 -8.59 14.76 -1.40
N LYS A 366 -7.42 15.01 -1.97
CA LYS A 366 -7.01 16.35 -2.42
C LYS A 366 -7.98 16.91 -3.48
N LEU A 367 -8.37 16.09 -4.44
CA LEU A 367 -9.35 16.46 -5.47
C LEU A 367 -10.72 16.76 -4.83
N ALA A 368 -11.23 15.89 -3.96
CA ALA A 368 -12.51 16.09 -3.27
C ALA A 368 -12.52 17.38 -2.44
N ASN A 369 -11.41 17.70 -1.76
CA ASN A 369 -11.29 18.91 -0.94
C ASN A 369 -11.32 20.23 -1.76
N LYS A 370 -11.00 20.18 -3.05
CA LYS A 370 -11.14 21.34 -3.96
C LYS A 370 -12.59 21.63 -4.33
N ASN A 371 -13.47 20.64 -4.29
CA ASN A 371 -14.88 20.81 -4.60
C ASN A 371 -15.62 21.49 -3.44
N THR A 372 -16.64 22.29 -3.75
CA THR A 372 -17.44 23.04 -2.76
C THR A 372 -18.07 22.11 -1.73
N VAL A 373 -18.60 20.97 -2.17
CA VAL A 373 -19.25 19.94 -1.31
C VAL A 373 -18.27 18.96 -0.67
N LYS A 374 -16.96 19.16 -0.86
CA LYS A 374 -15.89 18.28 -0.33
C LYS A 374 -16.05 16.81 -0.75
N LYS A 375 -16.61 16.56 -1.93
CA LYS A 375 -16.88 15.25 -2.48
C LYS A 375 -16.39 15.14 -3.92
N LEU A 376 -16.04 13.94 -4.37
CA LEU A 376 -15.65 13.68 -5.76
C LEU A 376 -16.85 13.80 -6.69
N ASP A 377 -16.61 14.33 -7.91
CA ASP A 377 -17.62 14.40 -8.96
C ASP A 377 -17.99 13.00 -9.46
N ILE A 378 -16.99 12.14 -9.62
CA ILE A 378 -17.17 10.71 -9.89
C ILE A 378 -16.79 9.93 -8.62
N GLU A 379 -17.79 9.34 -7.99
CA GLU A 379 -17.61 8.49 -6.82
C GLU A 379 -16.85 7.21 -7.20
N ILE A 380 -16.19 6.56 -6.23
CA ILE A 380 -15.29 5.42 -6.46
C ILE A 380 -15.64 4.25 -5.55
N ASP A 381 -15.65 3.05 -6.13
CA ASP A 381 -15.67 1.78 -5.40
C ASP A 381 -14.28 1.12 -5.47
N TRP A 382 -13.71 0.80 -4.29
CA TRP A 382 -12.45 0.11 -4.13
C TRP A 382 -12.72 -1.36 -3.85
N LEU A 383 -12.51 -2.22 -4.82
CA LEU A 383 -12.67 -3.67 -4.70
C LEU A 383 -11.30 -4.30 -4.42
N LEU A 384 -10.97 -4.48 -3.13
CA LEU A 384 -9.66 -4.93 -2.70
C LEU A 384 -9.69 -6.44 -2.45
N ASP A 385 -9.51 -7.22 -3.53
CA ASP A 385 -9.42 -8.69 -3.42
C ASP A 385 -8.11 -9.10 -2.75
N GLU A 386 -8.15 -10.14 -1.93
CA GLU A 386 -7.05 -10.62 -1.09
C GLU A 386 -6.42 -9.50 -0.22
N PHE A 387 -7.27 -8.62 0.33
CA PHE A 387 -6.83 -7.43 1.08
C PHE A 387 -5.83 -7.72 2.21
N ALA A 388 -6.02 -8.82 2.93
CA ALA A 388 -5.13 -9.23 4.01
C ALA A 388 -3.77 -9.79 3.54
N ASN A 389 -3.52 -9.91 2.23
CA ASN A 389 -2.20 -10.23 1.70
C ASN A 389 -1.34 -8.96 1.49
N CYS A 390 -1.98 -7.79 1.43
CA CYS A 390 -1.28 -6.50 1.34
C CYS A 390 -0.62 -6.14 2.68
N PRO A 391 0.56 -5.49 2.67
CA PRO A 391 1.05 -4.77 3.83
C PRO A 391 0.02 -3.77 4.35
N PRO A 392 0.08 -3.35 5.62
CA PRO A 392 -0.87 -2.39 6.18
C PRO A 392 -0.92 -1.11 5.35
N ILE A 393 -2.13 -0.64 5.05
CA ILE A 393 -2.34 0.71 4.52
C ILE A 393 -2.18 1.69 5.69
N ALA A 394 -1.33 2.71 5.50
CA ALA A 394 -1.13 3.75 6.50
C ALA A 394 -2.46 4.45 6.84
N ASP A 395 -2.69 4.69 8.12
CA ASP A 395 -3.88 5.41 8.63
C ASP A 395 -5.22 4.82 8.17
N ILE A 396 -5.31 3.49 8.02
CA ILE A 396 -6.51 2.81 7.48
C ILE A 396 -7.77 3.17 8.28
N GLU A 397 -7.68 3.37 9.59
CA GLU A 397 -8.78 3.80 10.45
C GLU A 397 -9.32 5.18 10.04
N SER A 398 -8.42 6.10 9.67
CA SER A 398 -8.81 7.41 9.10
C SER A 398 -9.40 7.23 7.71
N VAL A 399 -8.83 6.34 6.89
CA VAL A 399 -9.33 6.04 5.53
C VAL A 399 -10.78 5.57 5.59
N VAL A 400 -11.11 4.57 6.41
CA VAL A 400 -12.48 4.04 6.49
C VAL A 400 -13.46 5.01 7.15
N SER A 401 -12.99 5.88 8.05
CA SER A 401 -13.85 6.85 8.71
C SER A 401 -14.21 8.05 7.82
N VAL A 402 -13.26 8.53 7.01
CA VAL A 402 -13.38 9.80 6.27
C VAL A 402 -13.84 9.62 4.83
N SER A 403 -13.50 8.51 4.18
CA SER A 403 -13.70 8.27 2.75
C SER A 403 -15.16 8.33 2.29
N ARG A 404 -16.11 7.91 3.15
CA ARG A 404 -17.55 8.01 2.86
C ARG A 404 -17.95 9.42 2.43
N SER A 405 -17.56 10.41 3.23
CA SER A 405 -17.92 11.82 2.97
C SER A 405 -17.34 12.35 1.66
N ARG A 406 -16.25 11.74 1.15
CA ARG A 406 -15.58 12.09 -0.11
C ARG A 406 -16.15 11.33 -1.32
N GLY A 407 -17.12 10.43 -1.14
CA GLY A 407 -17.70 9.62 -2.21
C GLY A 407 -16.89 8.36 -2.56
N MET A 408 -16.11 7.84 -1.63
CA MET A 408 -15.34 6.62 -1.79
C MET A 408 -15.94 5.50 -0.95
N ARG A 409 -16.07 4.31 -1.52
CA ARG A 409 -16.57 3.11 -0.86
C ARG A 409 -15.54 2.00 -0.97
N PHE A 410 -15.25 1.32 0.15
CA PHE A 410 -14.30 0.21 0.20
C PHE A 410 -15.02 -1.13 0.35
N HIS A 411 -14.55 -2.12 -0.39
CA HIS A 411 -14.97 -3.51 -0.37
C HIS A 411 -13.75 -4.37 -0.07
N PHE A 412 -13.61 -4.82 1.17
CA PHE A 412 -12.47 -5.60 1.64
C PHE A 412 -12.78 -7.09 1.54
N PHE A 413 -12.06 -7.83 0.72
CA PHE A 413 -12.21 -9.26 0.60
C PHE A 413 -11.14 -9.97 1.43
N ILE A 414 -11.56 -10.69 2.47
CA ILE A 414 -10.68 -11.40 3.40
C ILE A 414 -11.09 -12.87 3.53
N GLN A 415 -10.18 -13.72 4.01
CA GLN A 415 -10.45 -15.15 4.19
C GLN A 415 -10.88 -15.47 5.63
N SER A 416 -10.36 -14.74 6.62
CA SER A 416 -10.70 -14.88 8.04
C SER A 416 -10.43 -13.56 8.79
N PHE A 417 -11.04 -13.39 9.95
CA PHE A 417 -10.75 -12.27 10.84
C PHE A 417 -9.32 -12.32 11.38
N ALA A 418 -8.80 -13.51 11.66
CA ALA A 418 -7.42 -13.69 12.11
C ALA A 418 -6.37 -13.16 11.11
N GLN A 419 -6.64 -13.23 9.79
CA GLN A 419 -5.75 -12.60 8.81
C GLN A 419 -5.72 -11.08 8.94
N LEU A 420 -6.87 -10.45 9.19
CA LEU A 420 -6.96 -9.01 9.39
C LEU A 420 -6.22 -8.59 10.66
N ASP A 421 -6.41 -9.34 11.75
CA ASP A 421 -5.73 -9.12 13.03
C ASP A 421 -4.19 -9.25 12.91
N ASN A 422 -3.72 -10.19 12.10
CA ASN A 422 -2.28 -10.38 11.86
C ASN A 422 -1.64 -9.23 11.09
N VAL A 423 -2.41 -8.54 10.23
CA VAL A 423 -1.89 -7.42 9.42
C VAL A 423 -1.97 -6.10 10.18
N TYR A 424 -3.08 -5.84 10.86
CA TYR A 424 -3.40 -4.53 11.44
C TYR A 424 -3.35 -4.49 12.98
N GLY A 425 -3.23 -5.65 13.63
CA GLY A 425 -3.46 -5.76 15.07
C GLY A 425 -4.96 -5.78 15.41
N LYS A 426 -5.30 -6.26 16.60
CA LYS A 426 -6.71 -6.45 17.01
C LYS A 426 -7.50 -5.14 17.12
N GLU A 427 -6.86 -4.07 17.58
CA GLU A 427 -7.52 -2.77 17.78
C GLU A 427 -7.93 -2.13 16.46
N VAL A 428 -6.99 -2.00 15.52
CA VAL A 428 -7.26 -1.43 14.20
C VAL A 428 -8.20 -2.33 13.39
N SER A 429 -8.07 -3.66 13.49
CA SER A 429 -9.00 -4.62 12.89
C SER A 429 -10.44 -4.37 13.37
N GLN A 430 -10.64 -4.15 14.67
CA GLN A 430 -11.96 -3.88 15.22
C GLN A 430 -12.53 -2.56 14.68
N ILE A 431 -11.70 -1.51 14.56
CA ILE A 431 -12.13 -0.23 13.96
C ILE A 431 -12.59 -0.43 12.51
N ILE A 432 -11.86 -1.23 11.72
CA ILE A 432 -12.28 -1.56 10.34
C ILE A 432 -13.62 -2.30 10.33
N LEU A 433 -13.78 -3.31 11.21
CA LEU A 433 -15.00 -4.10 11.32
C LEU A 433 -16.23 -3.25 11.73
N ASP A 434 -16.04 -2.27 12.62
CA ASP A 434 -17.11 -1.41 13.12
C ASP A 434 -17.58 -0.38 12.08
N ASN A 435 -16.72 -0.01 11.14
CA ASN A 435 -17.05 0.90 10.04
C ASN A 435 -17.65 0.19 8.81
N CYS A 436 -17.71 -1.14 8.81
CA CYS A 436 -18.13 -1.94 7.65
C CYS A 436 -19.36 -2.77 7.92
N GLY A 437 -20.22 -2.92 6.92
CA GLY A 437 -21.14 -4.06 6.84
C GLY A 437 -20.35 -5.35 6.58
N LEU A 438 -20.91 -6.50 6.92
CA LEU A 438 -20.27 -7.80 6.72
C LEU A 438 -21.11 -8.68 5.80
N ILE A 439 -20.46 -9.27 4.80
CA ILE A 439 -21.03 -10.30 3.93
C ILE A 439 -20.26 -11.59 4.15
N TYR A 440 -20.91 -12.57 4.73
CA TYR A 440 -20.36 -13.90 4.94
C TYR A 440 -20.77 -14.84 3.80
N LEU A 441 -19.78 -15.48 3.18
CA LEU A 441 -19.97 -16.43 2.07
C LEU A 441 -19.70 -17.87 2.53
N LYS A 442 -18.54 -18.15 3.09
CA LYS A 442 -18.14 -19.48 3.58
C LYS A 442 -16.88 -19.39 4.42
N THR A 443 -16.74 -20.24 5.44
CA THR A 443 -15.48 -20.45 6.16
C THR A 443 -15.16 -21.94 6.31
N ASN A 444 -13.88 -22.25 6.47
CA ASN A 444 -13.40 -23.59 6.81
C ASN A 444 -12.92 -23.66 8.26
N THR A 445 -12.80 -22.53 8.97
CA THR A 445 -12.31 -22.44 10.35
C THR A 445 -13.46 -22.32 11.34
N MET A 446 -13.34 -22.97 12.50
CA MET A 446 -14.35 -22.92 13.56
C MET A 446 -14.41 -21.55 14.21
N ASP A 447 -13.26 -20.93 14.50
CA ASP A 447 -13.17 -19.60 15.12
C ASP A 447 -13.96 -18.53 14.34
N THR A 448 -13.84 -18.56 13.02
CA THR A 448 -14.60 -17.63 12.15
C THR A 448 -16.11 -17.96 12.17
N ALA A 449 -16.46 -19.24 12.18
CA ALA A 449 -17.85 -19.66 12.27
C ALA A 449 -18.49 -19.27 13.61
N GLU A 450 -17.76 -19.41 14.72
CA GLU A 450 -18.15 -18.96 16.06
C GLU A 450 -18.35 -17.44 16.11
N ALA A 451 -17.42 -16.67 15.55
CA ALA A 451 -17.54 -15.22 15.49
C ALA A 451 -18.79 -14.77 14.72
N VAL A 452 -19.09 -15.42 13.58
CA VAL A 452 -20.31 -15.15 12.79
C VAL A 452 -21.57 -15.57 13.54
N SER A 453 -21.59 -16.76 14.16
CA SER A 453 -22.70 -17.26 14.98
C SER A 453 -22.99 -16.31 16.15
N LYS A 454 -21.97 -15.87 16.87
CA LYS A 454 -22.08 -14.90 17.96
C LYS A 454 -22.66 -13.55 17.48
N ARG A 455 -22.24 -13.09 16.28
CA ARG A 455 -22.76 -11.84 15.68
C ARG A 455 -24.23 -11.96 15.24
N LEU A 456 -24.70 -13.15 14.89
CA LEU A 456 -26.11 -13.42 14.60
C LEU A 456 -26.99 -13.32 15.84
N GLY A 457 -26.44 -13.65 17.02
CA GLY A 457 -27.15 -13.60 18.30
C GLY A 457 -27.97 -14.85 18.58
N LYS A 458 -28.79 -14.77 19.63
CA LYS A 458 -29.60 -15.87 20.16
C LYS A 458 -31.08 -15.62 19.95
N GLN A 459 -31.84 -16.70 19.76
CA GLN A 459 -33.29 -16.73 19.70
C GLN A 459 -33.85 -17.62 20.82
N THR A 460 -35.05 -17.35 21.23
CA THR A 460 -35.78 -18.20 22.16
C THR A 460 -36.40 -19.38 21.40
N ILE A 461 -36.14 -20.59 21.84
CA ILE A 461 -36.78 -21.81 21.32
C ILE A 461 -37.51 -22.57 22.41
N GLU A 462 -38.55 -23.31 22.04
CA GLU A 462 -39.18 -24.26 22.91
C GLU A 462 -38.41 -25.61 22.88
N SER A 463 -38.03 -26.09 24.03
CA SER A 463 -37.48 -27.46 24.20
C SER A 463 -38.53 -28.33 24.90
N SER A 464 -38.95 -29.40 24.28
CA SER A 464 -39.86 -30.37 24.89
C SER A 464 -39.13 -31.63 25.28
N SER A 465 -39.17 -31.98 26.55
CA SER A 465 -38.72 -33.28 27.04
C SER A 465 -39.92 -34.19 27.33
N ILE A 466 -39.90 -35.39 26.76
CA ILE A 466 -40.91 -36.42 27.02
C ILE A 466 -40.25 -37.47 27.89
N SER A 467 -40.71 -37.59 29.14
CA SER A 467 -40.32 -38.73 29.99
C SER A 467 -41.43 -39.78 29.97
N GLN A 468 -41.09 -40.97 29.45
CA GLN A 468 -41.98 -42.16 29.47
C GLN A 468 -41.55 -43.07 30.56
N SER A 469 -42.43 -43.32 31.56
CA SER A 469 -42.27 -44.43 32.50
C SER A 469 -43.07 -45.62 31.98
N ILE A 470 -42.38 -46.70 31.66
CA ILE A 470 -43.02 -47.98 31.29
C ILE A 470 -43.38 -48.69 32.58
N GLN A 471 -44.61 -48.48 33.09
CA GLN A 471 -45.26 -49.36 34.04
C GLN A 471 -46.50 -50.00 33.39
N THR A 472 -46.66 -51.23 33.60
CA THR A 472 -47.36 -52.28 32.82
C THR A 472 -48.83 -52.06 32.47
N ILE A 473 -49.53 -50.99 32.78
CA ILE A 473 -50.97 -50.85 32.50
C ILE A 473 -51.46 -49.38 32.26
N SER A 474 -50.60 -48.32 32.33
CA SER A 474 -51.10 -47.00 31.99
C SER A 474 -50.03 -46.14 31.29
N TYR A 475 -50.34 -45.60 30.13
CA TYR A 475 -49.52 -44.59 29.40
C TYR A 475 -49.62 -43.25 30.12
N ASN A 476 -48.72 -42.95 31.03
CA ASN A 476 -48.57 -41.60 31.56
C ASN A 476 -47.27 -40.98 31.01
N GLY A 477 -47.39 -40.24 29.93
CA GLY A 477 -46.30 -39.42 29.42
C GLY A 477 -46.42 -38.00 29.99
N ASN A 478 -45.45 -37.57 30.77
CA ASN A 478 -45.32 -36.17 31.16
C ASN A 478 -44.52 -35.44 30.09
N GLN A 479 -45.17 -34.51 29.37
CA GLN A 479 -44.50 -33.59 28.46
C GLN A 479 -44.19 -32.31 29.22
N SER A 480 -42.92 -31.99 29.42
CA SER A 480 -42.45 -30.73 29.96
C SER A 480 -41.95 -29.86 28.82
N THR A 481 -42.43 -28.64 28.73
CA THR A 481 -41.99 -27.65 27.75
C THR A 481 -41.26 -26.52 28.47
N SER A 482 -40.01 -26.24 28.09
CA SER A 482 -39.20 -25.14 28.63
C SER A 482 -38.70 -24.27 27.52
N LEU A 483 -38.57 -22.97 27.80
CA LEU A 483 -37.92 -22.01 26.89
C LEU A 483 -36.44 -22.03 27.15
N MET A 484 -35.63 -21.97 26.08
CA MET A 484 -34.16 -21.87 26.18
C MET A 484 -33.55 -21.01 25.09
N ALA A 485 -32.36 -20.48 25.36
CA ALA A 485 -31.58 -19.76 24.38
C ALA A 485 -30.95 -20.73 23.38
N ARG A 486 -31.01 -20.40 22.08
CA ARG A 486 -30.26 -21.08 21.02
C ARG A 486 -29.69 -20.02 20.08
N GLU A 487 -28.46 -20.20 19.62
CA GLU A 487 -27.94 -19.36 18.55
C GLU A 487 -28.85 -19.41 17.33
N LEU A 488 -29.01 -18.26 16.63
CA LEU A 488 -29.85 -18.19 15.41
C LEU A 488 -29.35 -19.17 14.35
N LEU A 489 -28.04 -19.31 14.20
CA LEU A 489 -27.32 -20.42 13.57
C LEU A 489 -26.15 -20.81 14.47
N THR A 490 -25.99 -22.10 14.77
CA THR A 490 -24.85 -22.61 15.51
C THR A 490 -23.55 -22.50 14.66
N PRO A 491 -22.35 -22.51 15.24
CA PRO A 491 -21.10 -22.52 14.49
C PRO A 491 -21.01 -23.61 13.44
N ASP A 492 -21.48 -24.81 13.73
CA ASP A 492 -21.51 -25.93 12.79
C ASP A 492 -22.48 -25.67 11.62
N GLU A 493 -23.64 -25.09 11.90
CA GLU A 493 -24.58 -24.66 10.86
C GLU A 493 -24.01 -23.58 9.97
N VAL A 494 -23.33 -22.57 10.55
CA VAL A 494 -22.62 -21.52 9.80
C VAL A 494 -21.54 -22.12 8.90
N LYS A 495 -20.72 -23.03 9.43
CA LYS A 495 -19.64 -23.68 8.67
C LYS A 495 -20.15 -24.55 7.52
N SER A 496 -21.30 -25.22 7.74
CA SER A 496 -21.91 -26.13 6.77
C SER A 496 -22.74 -25.43 5.68
N LEU A 497 -22.90 -24.10 5.75
CA LEU A 497 -23.65 -23.34 4.74
C LEU A 497 -23.08 -23.57 3.34
N HIS A 498 -23.97 -23.91 2.41
CA HIS A 498 -23.64 -24.13 1.01
C HIS A 498 -24.57 -23.32 0.12
N TYR A 499 -24.01 -22.54 -0.81
CA TYR A 499 -24.75 -21.62 -1.68
C TYR A 499 -25.68 -20.64 -0.94
N LYS A 500 -25.34 -20.29 0.28
CA LYS A 500 -26.06 -19.28 1.09
C LYS A 500 -25.11 -18.15 1.45
N THR A 501 -25.67 -16.97 1.60
CA THR A 501 -24.96 -15.75 1.99
C THR A 501 -25.67 -15.14 3.19
N ILE A 502 -24.90 -14.78 4.23
CA ILE A 502 -25.38 -13.99 5.36
C ILE A 502 -24.87 -12.57 5.19
N ILE A 503 -25.74 -11.59 5.30
CA ILE A 503 -25.38 -10.17 5.19
C ILE A 503 -25.76 -9.48 6.50
N PHE A 504 -24.81 -8.76 7.08
CA PHE A 504 -25.01 -7.87 8.23
C PHE A 504 -24.93 -6.43 7.74
N PRO A 505 -26.06 -5.83 7.35
CA PRO A 505 -26.10 -4.43 6.96
C PRO A 505 -26.03 -3.56 8.22
N ASN A 506 -25.71 -2.27 8.06
CA ASN A 506 -25.74 -1.33 9.19
C ASN A 506 -27.18 -0.99 9.64
N VAL A 507 -28.18 -1.35 8.86
CA VAL A 507 -29.59 -1.08 9.14
C VAL A 507 -30.42 -2.37 9.06
N GLY A 508 -31.14 -2.69 10.12
CA GLY A 508 -32.05 -3.83 10.18
C GLY A 508 -31.40 -5.11 10.69
N TYR A 509 -32.15 -6.22 10.60
CA TYR A 509 -31.68 -7.54 10.99
C TYR A 509 -30.78 -8.17 9.94
N PRO A 510 -29.94 -9.17 10.30
CA PRO A 510 -29.18 -9.94 9.34
C PRO A 510 -30.07 -10.53 8.23
N ILE A 511 -29.51 -10.59 7.03
CA ILE A 511 -30.21 -11.09 5.85
C ILE A 511 -29.61 -12.44 5.45
N PHE A 512 -30.50 -13.44 5.27
CA PHE A 512 -30.11 -14.77 4.81
C PHE A 512 -30.70 -15.00 3.42
N ARG A 513 -29.86 -15.25 2.42
CA ARG A 513 -30.30 -15.41 1.04
C ARG A 513 -29.48 -16.45 0.27
N ASP A 514 -30.03 -16.89 -0.86
CA ASP A 514 -29.26 -17.68 -1.81
C ASP A 514 -28.15 -16.87 -2.45
N THR A 515 -27.01 -17.54 -2.68
CA THR A 515 -25.88 -16.97 -3.39
C THR A 515 -26.18 -16.91 -4.88
N VAL A 516 -25.91 -15.75 -5.50
CA VAL A 516 -26.10 -15.54 -6.95
C VAL A 516 -24.74 -15.46 -7.62
N ILE A 517 -24.52 -16.31 -8.63
CA ILE A 517 -23.31 -16.34 -9.45
C ILE A 517 -23.49 -15.37 -10.64
N PHE A 518 -22.42 -14.69 -11.05
CA PHE A 518 -22.45 -13.65 -12.06
C PHE A 518 -23.10 -14.05 -13.40
N ASN A 519 -22.94 -15.30 -13.84
CA ASN A 519 -23.49 -15.79 -15.09
C ASN A 519 -25.02 -15.89 -15.12
N LYS A 520 -25.67 -15.81 -13.96
CA LYS A 520 -27.14 -15.72 -13.84
C LYS A 520 -27.66 -14.28 -13.95
N ILE A 521 -26.77 -13.29 -14.02
CA ILE A 521 -27.13 -11.87 -14.09
C ILE A 521 -27.26 -11.48 -15.56
N ASN A 522 -28.48 -11.20 -16.01
CA ASN A 522 -28.80 -10.98 -17.43
C ASN A 522 -28.03 -9.83 -18.11
N CYS A 523 -27.58 -8.83 -17.35
CA CYS A 523 -26.79 -7.71 -17.90
C CYS A 523 -25.27 -7.99 -17.94
N TYR A 524 -24.81 -9.14 -17.48
CA TYR A 524 -23.41 -9.56 -17.59
C TYR A 524 -23.04 -9.92 -19.02
N LYS A 525 -21.86 -9.46 -19.44
CA LYS A 525 -21.25 -9.81 -20.73
C LYS A 525 -19.79 -10.15 -20.53
N LEU A 526 -19.43 -11.37 -20.91
CA LEU A 526 -18.04 -11.84 -20.88
C LEU A 526 -17.20 -11.11 -21.93
N GLY A 527 -15.98 -10.75 -21.59
CA GLY A 527 -14.99 -10.29 -22.55
C GLY A 527 -13.87 -9.49 -21.92
N GLU A 528 -12.75 -9.54 -22.59
CA GLU A 528 -11.51 -8.86 -22.26
C GLU A 528 -11.18 -7.77 -23.29
N VAL A 529 -10.63 -6.66 -22.84
CA VAL A 529 -10.08 -5.61 -23.69
C VAL A 529 -8.71 -6.05 -24.19
N ILE A 530 -8.49 -5.97 -25.50
CA ILE A 530 -7.15 -6.13 -26.08
C ILE A 530 -6.29 -4.95 -25.59
N ARG A 531 -5.18 -5.26 -24.92
CA ARG A 531 -4.24 -4.28 -24.41
C ARG A 531 -3.12 -4.02 -25.42
N GLU A 532 -2.63 -2.79 -25.42
CA GLU A 532 -1.48 -2.41 -26.23
C GLU A 532 -0.19 -2.99 -25.64
N ILE A 533 0.67 -3.51 -26.53
CA ILE A 533 1.99 -4.02 -26.11
C ILE A 533 2.93 -2.84 -25.93
N ARG A 534 3.50 -2.71 -24.75
CA ARG A 534 4.53 -1.73 -24.38
C ARG A 534 5.84 -2.47 -24.10
N PRO A 535 6.79 -2.47 -25.04
CA PRO A 535 8.06 -3.18 -24.85
C PRO A 535 8.82 -2.65 -23.63
N LEU A 536 9.37 -3.56 -22.84
CA LEU A 536 10.25 -3.19 -21.72
C LEU A 536 11.51 -2.51 -22.27
N LYS A 537 11.93 -1.43 -21.62
CA LYS A 537 13.12 -0.65 -21.99
C LYS A 537 14.28 -1.03 -21.07
N ASN A 538 15.49 -1.00 -21.64
CA ASN A 538 16.70 -1.01 -20.80
C ASN A 538 16.91 0.40 -20.25
N LEU A 539 16.61 0.58 -18.96
CA LEU A 539 16.66 1.88 -18.29
C LEU A 539 18.03 2.20 -17.69
N THR A 540 19.05 1.33 -17.84
CA THR A 540 20.35 1.52 -17.18
C THR A 540 21.05 2.82 -17.60
N SER A 541 20.88 3.26 -18.83
CA SER A 541 21.44 4.53 -19.34
C SER A 541 20.63 5.77 -18.90
N THR A 542 19.44 5.60 -18.33
CA THR A 542 18.57 6.70 -17.89
C THR A 542 18.74 7.04 -16.43
N TYR A 543 19.40 6.17 -15.63
CA TYR A 543 19.56 6.42 -14.20
C TYR A 543 20.57 7.52 -13.94
N TYR A 544 20.25 8.38 -12.98
CA TYR A 544 21.18 9.36 -12.46
C TYR A 544 22.02 8.72 -11.37
N THR A 545 23.34 8.75 -11.51
CA THR A 545 24.30 8.21 -10.56
C THR A 545 25.35 9.24 -10.26
N ILE A 546 26.12 9.07 -9.19
CA ILE A 546 27.23 9.97 -8.86
C ILE A 546 28.29 9.99 -9.98
N ASP A 547 28.51 8.88 -10.67
CA ASP A 547 29.45 8.81 -11.80
C ASP A 547 28.91 9.58 -13.01
N ALA A 548 27.61 9.52 -13.29
CA ALA A 548 26.97 10.34 -14.32
C ALA A 548 27.00 11.86 -13.99
N MET A 549 26.97 12.21 -12.71
CA MET A 549 27.13 13.58 -12.22
C MET A 549 28.53 14.15 -12.57
N ASN A 550 29.56 13.30 -12.47
CA ASN A 550 30.93 13.70 -12.76
C ASN A 550 31.20 13.87 -14.25
N SER A 551 30.70 12.97 -15.10
CA SER A 551 30.89 13.04 -16.56
C SER A 551 30.29 14.31 -17.19
N LYS A 552 29.19 14.84 -16.61
CA LYS A 552 28.60 16.11 -17.05
C LYS A 552 29.39 17.32 -16.58
N LYS A 553 30.04 17.27 -15.40
CA LYS A 553 30.95 18.34 -14.97
C LYS A 553 32.20 18.43 -15.86
N GLU A 554 32.74 17.29 -16.28
CA GLU A 554 33.90 17.28 -17.21
C GLU A 554 33.55 17.90 -18.58
N ASN A 555 32.31 17.69 -19.07
CA ASN A 555 31.86 18.29 -20.33
C ASN A 555 31.37 19.74 -20.23
N SER A 556 31.04 20.24 -19.03
CA SER A 556 30.68 21.64 -18.79
C SER A 556 31.85 22.51 -18.26
N SER A 557 32.92 21.89 -17.82
CA SER A 557 34.13 22.55 -17.23
C SER A 557 35.32 22.58 -18.14
N LEU A 558 35.13 22.81 -19.43
CA LEU A 558 36.22 23.38 -20.26
C LEU A 558 36.58 24.82 -19.81
N THR A 559 36.02 25.31 -18.69
CA THR A 559 36.28 26.65 -18.13
C THR A 559 36.65 26.69 -16.64
N SER A 560 36.83 25.56 -15.94
CA SER A 560 37.28 25.55 -14.53
C SER A 560 38.23 24.40 -14.20
N ASN A 561 39.31 24.27 -14.97
CA ASN A 561 40.35 23.26 -14.76
C ASN A 561 41.32 23.59 -13.60
N ASN A 562 41.08 24.62 -12.80
CA ASN A 562 42.09 25.06 -11.81
C ASN A 562 42.03 24.31 -10.47
N ASP A 563 40.85 23.98 -9.92
CA ASP A 563 40.80 23.45 -8.55
C ASP A 563 41.19 21.96 -8.40
N PHE A 564 40.94 21.14 -9.41
CA PHE A 564 41.31 19.71 -9.35
C PHE A 564 42.78 19.48 -9.68
N SER A 565 43.34 20.32 -10.53
CA SER A 565 44.78 20.33 -10.84
C SER A 565 45.61 20.81 -9.64
N GLU A 566 45.14 21.77 -8.87
CA GLU A 566 45.77 22.25 -7.64
C GLU A 566 45.83 21.18 -6.56
N PHE A 567 44.73 20.41 -6.37
CA PHE A 567 44.71 19.34 -5.38
C PHE A 567 45.64 18.18 -5.75
N GLN A 568 45.66 17.75 -7.01
CA GLN A 568 46.62 16.74 -7.48
C GLN A 568 48.07 17.25 -7.45
N GLN A 569 48.28 18.50 -7.72
CA GLN A 569 49.63 19.12 -7.58
C GLN A 569 50.05 19.16 -6.12
N MET A 570 49.13 19.49 -5.22
CA MET A 570 49.41 19.52 -3.77
C MET A 570 49.68 18.11 -3.22
N GLU A 571 48.93 17.08 -3.66
CA GLU A 571 49.17 15.68 -3.30
C GLU A 571 50.52 15.18 -3.82
N LYS A 572 50.88 15.48 -5.08
CA LYS A 572 52.16 15.16 -5.68
C LYS A 572 53.32 15.91 -4.98
N GLN A 573 53.11 17.14 -4.58
CA GLN A 573 54.09 17.93 -3.85
C GLN A 573 54.36 17.35 -2.45
N ILE A 574 53.34 16.94 -1.74
CA ILE A 574 53.43 16.27 -0.44
C ILE A 574 54.13 14.90 -0.56
N LEU A 575 53.81 14.11 -1.59
CA LEU A 575 54.46 12.82 -1.85
C LEU A 575 55.92 13.00 -2.22
N GLN A 576 56.28 14.11 -2.89
CA GLN A 576 57.65 14.44 -3.26
C GLN A 576 58.56 14.59 -2.01
N GLU A 577 58.06 15.18 -0.91
CA GLU A 577 58.80 15.25 0.36
C GLU A 577 59.19 13.87 0.90
N GLY A 578 58.22 12.91 0.81
CA GLY A 578 58.45 11.51 1.20
C GLY A 578 59.45 10.81 0.29
N ILE A 579 59.36 11.05 -1.02
CA ILE A 579 60.28 10.52 -2.03
C ILE A 579 61.71 11.04 -1.79
N ASP A 580 61.87 12.34 -1.55
CA ASP A 580 63.19 12.96 -1.33
C ASP A 580 63.83 12.47 -0.01
N THR A 581 63.03 12.21 1.00
CA THR A 581 63.51 11.54 2.22
C THR A 581 64.04 10.13 1.93
N ILE A 582 63.35 9.34 1.09
CA ILE A 582 63.78 8.00 0.68
C ILE A 582 65.03 8.09 -0.22
N LYS A 583 65.07 9.02 -1.15
CA LYS A 583 66.20 9.26 -2.03
C LYS A 583 67.48 9.60 -1.21
N ASN A 584 67.39 10.49 -0.22
CA ASN A 584 68.51 10.88 0.64
C ASN A 584 69.06 9.72 1.48
N ILE A 585 68.28 8.70 1.75
CA ILE A 585 68.75 7.52 2.50
C ILE A 585 69.34 6.46 1.58
N LEU A 586 68.72 6.24 0.40
CA LEU A 586 69.05 5.13 -0.49
C LEU A 586 70.08 5.56 -1.64
N HIS A 587 70.26 6.85 -1.87
CA HIS A 587 71.18 7.41 -2.93
C HIS A 587 71.08 6.60 -4.25
N ASN A 588 72.17 6.01 -4.71
CA ASN A 588 72.35 5.34 -6.01
C ASN A 588 71.64 3.93 -6.06
N LYS A 589 70.96 3.49 -5.04
CA LYS A 589 70.26 2.21 -5.03
C LYS A 589 68.85 2.24 -5.70
N ILE A 590 68.34 3.40 -6.04
CA ILE A 590 67.04 3.55 -6.72
C ILE A 590 67.22 3.27 -8.21
N GLU A 591 66.40 2.36 -8.75
CA GLU A 591 66.37 2.02 -10.17
C GLU A 591 65.29 2.83 -10.90
N LYS A 592 64.08 2.92 -10.35
CA LYS A 592 62.93 3.55 -10.96
C LYS A 592 61.96 4.11 -9.91
N ILE A 593 61.30 5.22 -10.23
CA ILE A 593 60.21 5.79 -9.47
C ILE A 593 59.03 5.93 -10.41
N GLU A 594 57.91 5.34 -10.05
CA GLU A 594 56.65 5.36 -10.83
C GLU A 594 55.52 5.88 -9.98
N TYR A 595 54.70 6.76 -10.56
CA TYR A 595 53.44 7.20 -9.97
C TYR A 595 52.34 6.32 -10.56
N LYS A 596 51.54 5.71 -9.72
CA LYS A 596 50.35 4.98 -10.11
C LYS A 596 49.14 5.58 -9.44
N GLU A 597 48.11 5.82 -10.20
CA GLU A 597 46.82 6.22 -9.68
C GLU A 597 45.91 4.99 -9.61
N LEU A 598 45.49 4.60 -8.41
CA LEU A 598 44.55 3.53 -8.17
C LEU A 598 43.51 4.03 -7.18
N ASN A 599 42.20 3.92 -7.52
CA ASN A 599 41.09 4.37 -6.65
C ASN A 599 41.24 5.83 -6.18
N MET A 600 41.64 6.73 -7.08
CA MET A 600 41.87 8.18 -6.82
C MET A 600 42.92 8.47 -5.74
N ARG A 601 43.80 7.56 -5.45
CA ARG A 601 44.99 7.79 -4.62
C ARG A 601 46.21 7.69 -5.47
N THR A 602 47.13 8.62 -5.27
CA THR A 602 48.47 8.56 -5.93
C THR A 602 49.38 7.67 -5.10
N TYR A 603 49.82 6.58 -5.70
CA TYR A 603 50.81 5.67 -5.15
C TYR A 603 52.14 5.94 -5.82
N VAL A 604 53.18 5.95 -5.02
CA VAL A 604 54.53 6.02 -5.52
C VAL A 604 55.21 4.69 -5.32
N LEU A 605 55.59 4.05 -6.41
CA LEU A 605 56.34 2.81 -6.44
C LEU A 605 57.83 3.10 -6.70
N ILE A 606 58.67 2.82 -5.73
CA ILE A 606 60.14 3.01 -5.84
C ILE A 606 60.77 1.63 -5.96
N THR A 607 61.26 1.30 -7.14
CA THR A 607 61.96 0.04 -7.43
C THR A 607 63.46 0.26 -7.16
N LEU A 608 64.05 -0.71 -6.44
CA LEU A 608 65.47 -0.66 -6.07
C LEU A 608 66.25 -1.75 -6.80
N LYS A 609 67.53 -1.47 -7.09
CA LYS A 609 68.45 -2.40 -7.78
C LYS A 609 68.70 -3.67 -6.98
N ASP A 610 68.73 -3.52 -5.66
CA ASP A 610 69.01 -4.61 -4.72
C ASP A 610 68.03 -4.65 -3.57
N LYS A 611 68.11 -5.72 -2.73
CA LYS A 611 67.29 -5.84 -1.48
C LYS A 611 67.70 -4.76 -0.48
N VAL A 612 66.72 -4.11 0.13
CA VAL A 612 66.94 -3.14 1.21
C VAL A 612 67.40 -3.85 2.47
N GLU A 613 68.56 -3.45 2.96
CA GLU A 613 69.06 -3.92 4.26
C GLU A 613 68.11 -3.55 5.40
N THR A 614 67.99 -4.40 6.40
CA THR A 614 67.11 -4.21 7.56
C THR A 614 67.34 -2.90 8.29
N LYS A 615 68.62 -2.47 8.35
CA LYS A 615 69.05 -1.19 8.92
C LYS A 615 68.46 0.01 8.16
N ASN A 616 68.47 -0.01 6.84
CA ASN A 616 67.90 1.05 6.01
C ASN A 616 66.39 1.09 6.07
N LYS A 617 65.70 -0.06 6.18
CA LYS A 617 64.23 -0.10 6.41
C LYS A 617 63.85 0.59 7.71
N SER A 618 64.60 0.37 8.80
CA SER A 618 64.35 1.01 10.09
C SER A 618 64.61 2.52 10.03
N ILE A 619 65.65 2.96 9.33
CA ILE A 619 65.94 4.38 9.17
C ILE A 619 64.87 5.10 8.34
N ILE A 620 64.40 4.49 7.24
CA ILE A 620 63.33 5.04 6.40
C ILE A 620 62.02 5.14 7.21
N LYS A 621 61.63 4.07 7.91
CA LYS A 621 60.43 4.09 8.77
C LYS A 621 60.50 5.12 9.89
N GLY A 622 61.70 5.35 10.46
CA GLY A 622 61.93 6.36 11.50
C GLY A 622 61.91 7.81 11.02
N LYS A 623 62.35 8.07 9.77
CA LYS A 623 62.39 9.41 9.19
C LYS A 623 61.11 9.83 8.46
N ILE A 624 60.35 8.87 7.95
CA ILE A 624 59.07 9.14 7.31
C ILE A 624 58.00 9.31 8.38
N ASN A 625 57.23 10.39 8.27
CA ASN A 625 56.16 10.69 9.20
C ASN A 625 55.00 9.72 9.05
N ASN A 626 54.95 8.68 9.92
CA ASN A 626 53.92 7.63 9.93
C ASN A 626 52.48 8.14 10.16
N LYS A 627 52.27 9.37 10.58
CA LYS A 627 50.93 10.00 10.64
C LYS A 627 50.48 10.50 9.27
N LYS A 628 51.41 10.86 8.37
CA LYS A 628 51.15 11.45 7.05
C LYS A 628 51.19 10.42 5.93
N TYR A 629 52.06 9.39 6.05
CA TYR A 629 52.31 8.43 4.99
C TYR A 629 52.06 7.01 5.43
N HIS A 630 51.59 6.17 4.48
CA HIS A 630 51.65 4.72 4.57
C HIS A 630 52.85 4.24 3.75
N LEU A 631 53.63 3.33 4.32
CA LEU A 631 54.87 2.86 3.72
C LEU A 631 54.96 1.34 3.82
N GLU A 632 55.03 0.67 2.68
CA GLU A 632 55.21 -0.78 2.59
C GLU A 632 56.50 -1.15 1.88
N PHE A 633 57.13 -2.25 2.31
CA PHE A 633 58.34 -2.81 1.72
C PHE A 633 58.04 -4.22 1.22
N ASN A 634 58.04 -4.38 -0.09
CA ASN A 634 57.80 -5.65 -0.76
C ASN A 634 59.07 -6.13 -1.46
N ASN A 635 59.37 -7.43 -1.41
CA ASN A 635 60.51 -8.01 -2.13
C ASN A 635 60.00 -8.78 -3.34
N ILE A 636 60.50 -8.48 -4.52
CA ILE A 636 60.21 -9.15 -5.78
C ILE A 636 61.50 -9.74 -6.36
N GLY A 637 61.74 -11.02 -6.11
CA GLY A 637 63.01 -11.67 -6.48
C GLY A 637 64.20 -11.07 -5.72
N ASN A 638 65.21 -10.61 -6.43
CA ASN A 638 66.42 -9.98 -5.86
C ASN A 638 66.27 -8.47 -5.66
N LYS A 639 65.13 -7.88 -5.99
CA LYS A 639 64.84 -6.45 -5.87
C LYS A 639 63.89 -6.16 -4.75
N SER A 640 63.91 -4.94 -4.21
CA SER A 640 62.88 -4.45 -3.28
C SER A 640 62.02 -3.38 -3.95
N LEU A 641 60.73 -3.41 -3.64
CA LEU A 641 59.74 -2.41 -4.01
C LEU A 641 59.29 -1.68 -2.75
N ILE A 642 59.36 -0.36 -2.77
CA ILE A 642 58.81 0.49 -1.70
C ILE A 642 57.58 1.16 -2.25
N GLU A 643 56.46 0.94 -1.58
CA GLU A 643 55.17 1.56 -1.86
C GLU A 643 54.92 2.66 -0.82
N LEU A 644 54.68 3.88 -1.31
CA LEU A 644 54.42 5.07 -0.50
C LEU A 644 53.13 5.71 -0.96
N HIS A 645 52.19 5.94 -0.04
CA HIS A 645 51.00 6.73 -0.29
C HIS A 645 50.58 7.55 0.94
N LEU A 646 49.77 8.57 0.73
CA LEU A 646 49.25 9.37 1.84
C LEU A 646 48.21 8.60 2.61
N LYS A 647 48.30 8.61 3.94
CA LYS A 647 47.19 8.25 4.83
C LYS A 647 46.22 9.43 4.78
N SER A 648 44.96 9.21 4.43
CA SER A 648 43.92 10.23 4.31
C SER A 648 44.31 11.64 4.78
N LEU A 649 44.22 12.62 3.92
CA LEU A 649 44.12 13.99 4.38
C LEU A 649 42.77 14.10 5.13
N ILE A 650 42.87 14.44 6.42
CA ILE A 650 41.72 14.67 7.33
C ILE A 650 40.82 15.75 6.77
#